data_1cbe2056e05ff3d8abe5a469e07d7f70
#
_entry.id   1cbe2056e05ff3d8abe5a469e07d7f70
#
_cell.length_a   1.000
_cell.length_b   1.000
_cell.length_c   1.000
_cell.angle_alpha   90.00
_cell.angle_beta   90.00
_cell.angle_gamma   90.00
#
_symmetry.space_group_name_H-M   'P 1'
#
loop_
_entity.id
_entity.type
_entity.pdbx_description
1 polymer ?
#
loop_
_entity_poly.entity_id
_entity_poly.type
_entity_poly.pdbx_seq_one_letter_code
_entity_poly.pdbx_strand_id
1 'polypeptide(L)'
;MVMKNKKIITFGLFSLAAGCGAQAATPGEETVVVTSGVAEDPHAPLKGMVATKTRSATKTSADLIRTPQSVSVVTRDQMTALDAASVSQALRYSAGAFTEYRGGSNRNDEVFVRGFSYVPKFLDGLSFGATAGSQTGVVDPWLLERVELVRGPASVLFGQVNPGGLISMTSKRPSRDAAQQVQLRTGNHRLAEGAFDVGGALDDEGRVLWRLNGLGRAQHNEVDDYKESRVAIAPALTWYANDQTRFTLLTSYQKDPDAGYRNFLPAYGTVKATADGRTIARDFNVSDPDYNTSRREQTAVGYELEHQLNDAVTLRQNARYSHITQEYRYLVYANSAAGSTLLQRRPQHEQRDTKEFGLDNQLEARFDTAALSHTLLTGVDYKQSRDHQRLARDSGARYNLDWTRPTYGIDIRDSALTAVTNEQQDLDQLGLYLQDQMSWNRWELLLSGRYDASEVRTADLLQNTTTQQNDNKFTWRTGLLYAFDSGLSPYVSYSTSFEPNLQSNRAAGTAPFKPMEGKQTEVGLKYQPTDSVLMSLALYDLKQTNVATYNSTLGYFENAGEVESKGVETELHATLANNVNLIASYTYTDAENVSTTVAGTEGKTPARIPAHMASAFASYTLPGGPLRGLTAGAGVRYIGTSYGDAKNTFKVPSVDLYDAMLRYDLGALNGQLKGAALQMNVNNLADKKYVSACASDTACFYGVGRTVTATVSYAW
;
A
#
# COMPACT_ATOMS: atom_id res chain seq x y z
N MET A 1 38.16 -13.61 26.26
CA MET A 1 38.47 -14.60 25.22
C MET A 1 37.42 -15.70 25.31
N VAL A 2 36.28 -15.53 24.69
CA VAL A 2 35.26 -16.57 24.52
C VAL A 2 34.66 -16.38 23.14
N MET A 3 35.02 -17.27 22.23
CA MET A 3 34.47 -17.34 20.87
C MET A 3 33.05 -17.90 20.92
N LYS A 4 32.06 -17.18 20.40
CA LYS A 4 30.72 -17.68 20.13
C LYS A 4 30.65 -18.25 18.72
N ASN A 5 30.35 -19.55 18.65
CA ASN A 5 30.13 -20.33 17.45
C ASN A 5 28.96 -19.75 16.60
N LYS A 6 29.25 -19.29 15.38
CA LYS A 6 28.26 -19.06 14.35
C LYS A 6 28.00 -20.39 13.63
N LYS A 7 26.76 -20.89 13.73
CA LYS A 7 26.27 -21.99 12.88
C LYS A 7 25.99 -21.44 11.48
N ILE A 8 26.78 -21.87 10.53
CA ILE A 8 26.54 -21.65 9.09
C ILE A 8 25.49 -22.68 8.68
N ILE A 9 24.33 -22.20 8.22
CA ILE A 9 23.30 -23.03 7.59
C ILE A 9 23.63 -23.08 6.09
N THR A 10 24.09 -24.24 5.64
CA THR A 10 24.36 -24.53 4.23
C THR A 10 23.02 -24.82 3.54
N PHE A 11 22.59 -23.97 2.60
CA PHE A 11 21.48 -24.25 1.71
C PHE A 11 21.97 -25.14 0.58
N GLY A 12 21.46 -26.37 0.51
CA GLY A 12 21.68 -27.28 -0.60
C GLY A 12 20.88 -26.84 -1.82
N LEU A 13 21.56 -26.55 -2.92
CA LEU A 13 20.96 -26.40 -4.23
C LEU A 13 20.43 -27.76 -4.72
N PHE A 14 19.12 -27.89 -4.89
CA PHE A 14 18.54 -28.99 -5.63
C PHE A 14 18.63 -28.70 -7.15
N SER A 15 19.51 -29.42 -7.83
CA SER A 15 19.55 -29.46 -9.28
C SER A 15 18.57 -30.49 -9.78
N LEU A 16 17.46 -30.07 -10.36
CA LEU A 16 16.59 -30.92 -11.19
C LEU A 16 17.04 -30.79 -12.66
N ALA A 17 17.79 -31.75 -13.14
CA ALA A 17 18.02 -31.94 -14.57
C ALA A 17 16.89 -32.83 -15.12
N ALA A 18 15.93 -32.25 -15.82
CA ALA A 18 14.99 -32.98 -16.64
C ALA A 18 15.41 -32.80 -18.11
N GLY A 19 15.99 -33.85 -18.69
CA GLY A 19 16.25 -33.95 -20.14
C GLY A 19 14.93 -34.17 -20.86
N CYS A 20 14.53 -33.29 -21.77
CA CYS A 20 13.57 -33.56 -22.82
C CYS A 20 14.24 -33.36 -24.18
N GLY A 21 14.20 -34.41 -24.96
CA GLY A 21 14.74 -34.45 -26.34
C GLY A 21 13.95 -33.51 -27.26
N ALA A 22 14.66 -32.67 -27.96
CA ALA A 22 14.12 -31.81 -29.00
C ALA A 22 13.97 -32.58 -30.32
N GLN A 23 12.74 -32.64 -30.81
CA GLN A 23 12.49 -32.91 -32.25
C GLN A 23 12.49 -31.56 -32.97
N ALA A 24 13.36 -31.45 -33.96
CA ALA A 24 13.46 -30.29 -34.83
C ALA A 24 12.22 -30.21 -35.76
N ALA A 25 11.48 -29.09 -35.65
CA ALA A 25 10.50 -28.67 -36.63
C ALA A 25 11.16 -27.65 -37.57
N THR A 26 10.96 -27.81 -38.87
CA THR A 26 11.40 -26.95 -39.97
C THR A 26 10.86 -25.48 -39.80
N PRO A 27 11.65 -24.45 -40.14
CA PRO A 27 11.21 -23.08 -40.04
C PRO A 27 10.28 -22.72 -41.20
N GLY A 28 9.01 -22.41 -40.91
CA GLY A 28 8.19 -21.59 -41.79
C GLY A 28 8.56 -20.12 -41.57
N GLU A 29 8.79 -19.37 -42.63
CA GLU A 29 9.00 -17.92 -42.61
C GLU A 29 7.75 -17.24 -42.03
N GLU A 30 7.77 -16.89 -40.74
CA GLU A 30 6.85 -15.92 -40.20
C GLU A 30 7.37 -14.51 -40.53
N THR A 31 6.66 -13.86 -41.42
CA THR A 31 6.85 -12.43 -41.69
C THR A 31 6.54 -11.68 -40.36
N VAL A 32 7.57 -11.23 -39.68
CA VAL A 32 7.43 -10.30 -38.55
C VAL A 32 6.92 -8.99 -39.13
N VAL A 33 5.60 -8.78 -39.07
CA VAL A 33 5.02 -7.45 -39.25
C VAL A 33 5.43 -6.63 -38.02
N VAL A 34 6.48 -5.84 -38.18
CA VAL A 34 6.79 -4.76 -37.25
C VAL A 34 5.70 -3.72 -37.40
N THR A 35 4.62 -3.86 -36.68
CA THR A 35 3.69 -2.77 -36.41
C THR A 35 4.48 -1.76 -35.61
N SER A 36 4.79 -0.62 -36.25
CA SER A 36 5.31 0.59 -35.61
C SER A 36 4.46 0.87 -34.37
N GLY A 37 5.08 0.77 -33.18
CA GLY A 37 4.36 0.69 -31.92
C GLY A 37 3.48 1.88 -31.62
N VAL A 38 2.21 1.64 -31.56
CA VAL A 38 1.34 2.40 -30.64
C VAL A 38 1.93 2.12 -29.25
N ALA A 39 2.47 3.16 -28.61
CA ALA A 39 2.99 3.05 -27.26
C ALA A 39 1.88 2.45 -26.37
N GLU A 40 2.12 1.27 -25.84
CA GLU A 40 1.15 0.57 -25.00
C GLU A 40 0.71 1.49 -23.87
N ASP A 41 -0.58 1.83 -23.80
CA ASP A 41 -1.10 2.76 -22.78
C ASP A 41 -0.80 2.18 -21.39
N PRO A 42 0.08 2.80 -20.59
CA PRO A 42 0.45 2.30 -19.27
C PRO A 42 -0.70 2.30 -18.27
N HIS A 43 -1.86 2.84 -18.64
CA HIS A 43 -3.11 2.82 -17.89
C HIS A 43 -4.10 1.76 -18.40
N ALA A 44 -3.79 1.11 -19.53
CA ALA A 44 -4.65 0.06 -20.07
C ALA A 44 -4.78 -1.11 -19.08
N PRO A 45 -5.92 -1.84 -19.11
CA PRO A 45 -6.09 -3.05 -18.34
C PRO A 45 -5.00 -4.07 -18.64
N LEU A 46 -4.29 -4.52 -17.59
CA LEU A 46 -3.31 -5.60 -17.69
C LEU A 46 -4.02 -6.92 -17.51
N LYS A 47 -3.89 -7.83 -18.48
CA LYS A 47 -4.38 -9.20 -18.36
C LYS A 47 -3.33 -10.09 -17.72
N GLY A 48 -3.76 -11.00 -16.83
CA GLY A 48 -2.87 -11.94 -16.15
C GLY A 48 -2.24 -11.38 -14.88
N MET A 49 -1.29 -12.14 -14.32
CA MET A 49 -0.66 -11.84 -13.03
C MET A 49 0.75 -11.27 -13.15
N VAL A 50 1.28 -11.14 -14.36
CA VAL A 50 2.63 -10.60 -14.62
C VAL A 50 2.51 -9.28 -15.33
N ALA A 51 3.07 -8.23 -14.74
CA ALA A 51 3.21 -6.93 -15.37
C ALA A 51 4.63 -6.77 -15.91
N THR A 52 4.78 -6.21 -17.09
CA THR A 52 6.08 -5.93 -17.73
C THR A 52 6.45 -4.46 -17.65
N LYS A 53 5.49 -3.56 -17.42
CA LYS A 53 5.69 -2.11 -17.40
C LYS A 53 5.22 -1.48 -16.09
N THR A 54 5.84 -0.35 -15.75
CA THR A 54 5.46 0.52 -14.64
C THR A 54 5.48 1.97 -15.07
N ARG A 55 4.67 2.80 -14.43
CA ARG A 55 4.74 4.26 -14.54
C ARG A 55 5.12 4.91 -13.22
N SER A 56 4.95 4.22 -12.11
CA SER A 56 5.16 4.77 -10.77
C SER A 56 6.64 4.97 -10.43
N ALA A 57 7.57 4.26 -11.09
CA ALA A 57 8.99 4.41 -10.84
C ALA A 57 9.62 5.63 -11.53
N THR A 58 9.07 6.04 -12.69
CA THR A 58 9.70 7.01 -13.58
C THR A 58 8.77 8.11 -14.06
N LYS A 59 7.48 8.05 -13.80
CA LYS A 59 6.40 8.88 -14.40
C LYS A 59 6.34 8.80 -15.93
N THR A 60 7.16 7.94 -16.55
CA THR A 60 7.13 7.57 -17.96
C THR A 60 6.69 6.12 -18.09
N SER A 61 6.29 5.66 -19.28
CA SER A 61 6.08 4.24 -19.53
C SER A 61 7.43 3.54 -19.63
N ALA A 62 7.85 2.82 -18.59
CA ALA A 62 9.13 2.14 -18.55
C ALA A 62 8.96 0.64 -18.34
N ASP A 63 9.80 -0.15 -19.01
CA ASP A 63 9.87 -1.59 -18.78
C ASP A 63 10.41 -1.88 -17.38
N LEU A 64 9.74 -2.74 -16.64
CA LEU A 64 10.17 -3.13 -15.30
C LEU A 64 11.58 -3.71 -15.31
N ILE A 65 11.91 -4.50 -16.33
CA ILE A 65 13.23 -5.14 -16.50
C ILE A 65 14.36 -4.11 -16.72
N ARG A 66 14.06 -2.91 -17.27
CA ARG A 66 15.01 -1.84 -17.55
C ARG A 66 15.00 -0.72 -16.51
N THR A 67 14.20 -0.85 -15.45
CA THR A 67 14.08 0.18 -14.41
C THR A 67 14.99 -0.17 -13.23
N PRO A 68 16.02 0.66 -12.89
CA PRO A 68 16.96 0.40 -11.79
C PRO A 68 16.38 0.75 -10.42
N GLN A 69 15.24 0.15 -10.08
CA GLN A 69 14.51 0.33 -8.81
C GLN A 69 13.60 -0.87 -8.55
N SER A 70 13.41 -1.19 -7.28
CA SER A 70 12.49 -2.24 -6.83
C SER A 70 11.04 -1.76 -6.92
N VAL A 71 10.23 -2.42 -7.74
CA VAL A 71 8.80 -2.14 -7.91
C VAL A 71 8.03 -3.45 -7.95
N SER A 72 6.93 -3.53 -7.18
CA SER A 72 5.94 -4.59 -7.31
C SER A 72 4.70 -4.04 -8.00
N VAL A 73 4.15 -4.76 -8.95
CA VAL A 73 2.90 -4.40 -9.63
C VAL A 73 1.87 -5.49 -9.38
N VAL A 74 0.81 -5.13 -8.65
CA VAL A 74 -0.33 -6.01 -8.37
C VAL A 74 -1.43 -5.70 -9.38
N THR A 75 -1.68 -6.62 -10.29
CA THR A 75 -2.66 -6.47 -11.37
C THR A 75 -4.10 -6.66 -10.87
N ARG A 76 -5.09 -6.29 -11.70
CA ARG A 76 -6.50 -6.54 -11.41
C ARG A 76 -6.79 -8.03 -11.21
N ASP A 77 -6.22 -8.89 -12.07
CA ASP A 77 -6.41 -10.34 -11.99
C ASP A 77 -5.83 -10.92 -10.69
N GLN A 78 -4.66 -10.41 -10.26
CA GLN A 78 -4.08 -10.78 -8.97
C GLN A 78 -4.96 -10.36 -7.80
N MET A 79 -5.46 -9.10 -7.78
CA MET A 79 -6.37 -8.61 -6.74
C MET A 79 -7.65 -9.45 -6.67
N THR A 80 -8.17 -9.87 -7.83
CA THR A 80 -9.35 -10.73 -7.94
C THR A 80 -9.09 -12.15 -7.41
N ALA A 81 -7.97 -12.77 -7.80
CA ALA A 81 -7.62 -14.12 -7.34
C ALA A 81 -7.39 -14.17 -5.82
N LEU A 82 -6.76 -13.15 -5.26
CA LEU A 82 -6.48 -13.02 -3.82
C LEU A 82 -7.68 -12.50 -3.02
N ASP A 83 -8.80 -12.14 -3.67
CA ASP A 83 -9.99 -11.57 -3.03
C ASP A 83 -9.68 -10.35 -2.16
N ALA A 84 -8.86 -9.44 -2.69
CA ALA A 84 -8.39 -8.27 -1.96
C ALA A 84 -9.53 -7.25 -1.74
N ALA A 85 -9.91 -7.01 -0.49
CA ALA A 85 -10.93 -6.02 -0.08
C ALA A 85 -10.32 -4.68 0.38
N SER A 86 -8.98 -4.59 0.44
CA SER A 86 -8.24 -3.36 0.72
C SER A 86 -6.90 -3.35 -0.02
N VAL A 87 -6.27 -2.17 -0.12
CA VAL A 87 -4.96 -2.02 -0.77
C VAL A 87 -3.87 -2.77 0.01
N SER A 88 -3.92 -2.80 1.34
CA SER A 88 -3.00 -3.60 2.14
C SER A 88 -3.17 -5.09 1.85
N GLN A 89 -4.40 -5.56 1.67
CA GLN A 89 -4.64 -6.96 1.28
C GLN A 89 -4.14 -7.29 -0.12
N ALA A 90 -4.22 -6.36 -1.06
CA ALA A 90 -3.64 -6.53 -2.40
C ALA A 90 -2.12 -6.76 -2.34
N LEU A 91 -1.44 -6.13 -1.39
CA LEU A 91 0.02 -6.20 -1.20
C LEU A 91 0.51 -7.36 -0.32
N ARG A 92 -0.37 -8.28 0.12
CA ARG A 92 0.00 -9.40 1.04
C ARG A 92 1.12 -10.30 0.54
N TYR A 93 1.28 -10.42 -0.76
CA TYR A 93 2.26 -11.29 -1.40
C TYR A 93 3.43 -10.52 -2.01
N SER A 94 3.51 -9.20 -1.79
CA SER A 94 4.59 -8.34 -2.28
C SER A 94 5.76 -8.32 -1.30
N ALA A 95 6.97 -8.38 -1.81
CA ALA A 95 8.19 -8.27 -1.01
C ALA A 95 8.31 -6.88 -0.36
N GLY A 96 8.92 -6.80 0.82
CA GLY A 96 9.17 -5.55 1.54
C GLY A 96 7.96 -4.96 2.24
N ALA A 97 6.74 -5.50 2.04
CA ALA A 97 5.49 -4.99 2.59
C ALA A 97 5.02 -5.80 3.80
N PHE A 98 4.93 -5.19 4.98
CA PHE A 98 4.22 -5.77 6.11
C PHE A 98 2.82 -5.17 6.18
N THR A 99 1.84 -5.95 5.74
CA THR A 99 0.43 -5.60 5.65
C THR A 99 -0.32 -6.12 6.86
N GLU A 100 -1.52 -5.59 7.13
CA GLU A 100 -2.44 -6.09 8.15
C GLU A 100 -1.82 -6.22 9.56
N TYR A 101 -0.79 -5.41 9.86
CA TYR A 101 -0.11 -5.46 11.15
C TYR A 101 -1.03 -5.09 12.35
N ARG A 102 -2.20 -4.56 12.08
CA ARG A 102 -3.27 -4.34 13.06
C ARG A 102 -4.42 -5.33 12.91
N GLY A 103 -4.24 -6.38 12.12
CA GLY A 103 -5.29 -7.34 11.81
C GLY A 103 -6.58 -6.65 11.33
N GLY A 104 -7.72 -7.02 11.86
CA GLY A 104 -9.01 -6.37 11.58
C GLY A 104 -9.15 -4.93 12.10
N SER A 105 -8.18 -4.42 12.87
CA SER A 105 -8.19 -3.06 13.42
C SER A 105 -7.60 -1.99 12.49
N ASN A 106 -7.47 -2.25 11.19
CA ASN A 106 -6.78 -1.38 10.24
C ASN A 106 -7.71 -0.36 9.56
N ARG A 107 -8.22 0.61 10.32
CA ARG A 107 -9.19 1.63 9.82
C ARG A 107 -8.66 2.52 8.68
N ASN A 108 -7.35 2.68 8.54
CA ASN A 108 -6.72 3.57 7.56
C ASN A 108 -5.96 2.82 6.44
N ASP A 109 -6.05 1.51 6.39
CA ASP A 109 -5.39 0.67 5.38
C ASP A 109 -3.88 0.96 5.28
N GLU A 110 -3.20 0.92 6.42
CA GLU A 110 -1.79 1.26 6.58
C GLU A 110 -0.88 0.07 6.30
N VAL A 111 0.30 0.33 5.71
CA VAL A 111 1.32 -0.68 5.38
C VAL A 111 2.68 -0.21 5.87
N PHE A 112 3.53 -1.14 6.35
CA PHE A 112 4.96 -0.91 6.55
C PHE A 112 5.72 -1.36 5.31
N VAL A 113 6.71 -0.57 4.91
CA VAL A 113 7.62 -0.93 3.81
C VAL A 113 9.05 -0.75 4.28
N ARG A 114 9.88 -1.80 4.16
CA ARG A 114 11.29 -1.79 4.60
C ARG A 114 11.47 -1.34 6.06
N GLY A 115 10.51 -1.62 6.93
CA GLY A 115 10.53 -1.21 8.34
C GLY A 115 9.96 0.19 8.62
N PHE A 116 9.58 0.97 7.61
CA PHE A 116 8.98 2.30 7.78
C PHE A 116 7.47 2.25 7.68
N SER A 117 6.80 2.91 8.63
CA SER A 117 5.33 3.01 8.71
C SER A 117 4.79 4.22 7.96
N TYR A 118 3.47 4.25 7.74
CA TYR A 118 2.77 5.37 7.13
C TYR A 118 3.25 5.73 5.73
N VAL A 119 3.59 4.71 4.95
CA VAL A 119 3.98 4.86 3.55
C VAL A 119 2.87 5.59 2.78
N PRO A 120 3.16 6.73 2.12
CA PRO A 120 2.14 7.55 1.48
C PRO A 120 1.51 6.85 0.29
N LYS A 121 0.22 7.15 0.10
CA LYS A 121 -0.58 6.68 -1.02
C LYS A 121 -0.71 7.77 -2.08
N PHE A 122 -0.54 7.36 -3.32
CA PHE A 122 -0.77 8.19 -4.49
C PHE A 122 -1.89 7.58 -5.32
N LEU A 123 -2.83 8.40 -5.75
CA LEU A 123 -3.88 7.99 -6.66
C LEU A 123 -3.65 8.73 -7.98
N ASP A 124 -3.54 7.98 -9.08
CA ASP A 124 -3.31 8.53 -10.42
C ASP A 124 -2.13 9.52 -10.48
N GLY A 125 -1.03 9.21 -9.77
CA GLY A 125 0.20 10.00 -9.74
C GLY A 125 0.23 11.18 -8.77
N LEU A 126 -0.88 11.50 -8.10
CA LEU A 126 -0.98 12.60 -7.13
C LEU A 126 -1.20 12.07 -5.70
N SER A 127 -0.67 12.77 -4.70
CA SER A 127 -0.82 12.42 -3.28
C SER A 127 -2.30 12.29 -2.88
N PHE A 128 -2.65 11.34 -2.00
CA PHE A 128 -4.04 11.09 -1.60
C PHE A 128 -4.16 10.83 -0.09
N GLY A 129 -4.66 11.82 0.63
CA GLY A 129 -5.00 11.72 2.05
C GLY A 129 -3.80 11.60 2.99
N ALA A 130 -2.63 12.13 2.62
CA ALA A 130 -1.48 12.21 3.51
C ALA A 130 -1.61 13.38 4.49
N THR A 131 -1.53 13.10 5.78
CA THR A 131 -1.60 14.10 6.86
C THR A 131 -0.51 13.85 7.91
N ALA A 132 -0.38 14.73 8.89
CA ALA A 132 0.56 14.56 9.99
C ALA A 132 0.35 13.22 10.73
N GLY A 133 1.31 12.30 10.56
CA GLY A 133 1.33 11.02 11.29
C GLY A 133 0.15 10.08 11.00
N SER A 134 -0.58 10.29 9.88
CA SER A 134 -1.71 9.46 9.49
C SER A 134 -1.92 9.44 7.98
N GLN A 135 -2.55 8.38 7.48
CA GLN A 135 -3.05 8.27 6.12
C GLN A 135 -4.57 8.22 6.20
N THR A 136 -5.25 9.27 5.74
CA THR A 136 -6.72 9.36 5.83
C THR A 136 -7.42 8.75 4.62
N GLY A 137 -6.79 8.81 3.45
CA GLY A 137 -7.32 8.28 2.20
C GLY A 137 -7.33 6.75 2.14
N VAL A 138 -8.46 6.17 1.81
CA VAL A 138 -8.66 4.72 1.59
C VAL A 138 -9.43 4.52 0.29
N VAL A 139 -8.88 3.75 -0.63
CA VAL A 139 -9.54 3.45 -1.91
C VAL A 139 -9.87 1.96 -1.96
N ASP A 140 -11.11 1.64 -2.33
CA ASP A 140 -11.48 0.24 -2.52
C ASP A 140 -10.80 -0.33 -3.75
N PRO A 141 -10.16 -1.52 -3.67
CA PRO A 141 -9.50 -2.14 -4.81
C PRO A 141 -10.43 -2.37 -6.01
N TRP A 142 -11.75 -2.48 -5.80
CA TRP A 142 -12.71 -2.59 -6.91
C TRP A 142 -12.66 -1.40 -7.86
N LEU A 143 -12.35 -0.21 -7.36
CA LEU A 143 -12.24 1.02 -8.16
C LEU A 143 -10.89 1.13 -8.90
N LEU A 144 -9.93 0.23 -8.62
CA LEU A 144 -8.57 0.28 -9.13
C LEU A 144 -8.32 -0.73 -10.24
N GLU A 145 -7.50 -0.34 -11.20
CA GLU A 145 -6.96 -1.23 -12.23
C GLU A 145 -5.74 -1.99 -11.73
N ARG A 146 -4.88 -1.31 -10.94
CA ARG A 146 -3.68 -1.89 -10.35
C ARG A 146 -3.21 -1.11 -9.13
N VAL A 147 -2.38 -1.78 -8.34
CA VAL A 147 -1.65 -1.19 -7.21
C VAL A 147 -0.17 -1.46 -7.43
N GLU A 148 0.65 -0.42 -7.35
CA GLU A 148 2.10 -0.55 -7.46
C GLU A 148 2.75 -0.14 -6.13
N LEU A 149 3.73 -0.93 -5.68
CA LEU A 149 4.56 -0.62 -4.53
C LEU A 149 5.95 -0.24 -5.04
N VAL A 150 6.31 1.03 -4.94
CA VAL A 150 7.65 1.54 -5.23
C VAL A 150 8.44 1.56 -3.93
N ARG A 151 9.50 0.77 -3.84
CA ARG A 151 10.30 0.61 -2.62
C ARG A 151 11.51 1.55 -2.63
N GLY A 152 11.81 2.10 -1.44
CA GLY A 152 12.89 3.06 -1.25
C GLY A 152 12.51 4.50 -1.62
N PRO A 153 13.43 5.45 -1.42
CA PRO A 153 13.20 6.86 -1.63
C PRO A 153 12.75 7.20 -3.06
N ALA A 154 11.59 7.86 -3.19
CA ALA A 154 11.00 8.26 -4.47
C ALA A 154 10.66 9.76 -4.54
N SER A 155 11.19 10.56 -3.60
CA SER A 155 10.88 12.00 -3.51
C SER A 155 11.25 12.78 -4.77
N VAL A 156 12.25 12.33 -5.51
CA VAL A 156 12.70 12.97 -6.75
C VAL A 156 11.59 13.16 -7.80
N LEU A 157 10.53 12.38 -7.76
CA LEU A 157 9.39 12.51 -8.68
C LEU A 157 8.09 12.90 -7.97
N PHE A 158 7.96 12.57 -6.68
CA PHE A 158 6.69 12.66 -5.96
C PHE A 158 6.71 13.66 -4.79
N GLY A 159 7.86 14.34 -4.55
CA GLY A 159 8.02 15.28 -3.45
C GLY A 159 8.07 14.58 -2.10
N GLN A 160 7.09 14.82 -1.25
CA GLN A 160 7.02 14.23 0.08
C GLN A 160 6.79 12.72 0.03
N VAL A 161 7.84 11.93 0.26
CA VAL A 161 7.77 10.48 0.29
C VAL A 161 8.59 9.93 1.45
N ASN A 162 7.97 9.00 2.18
CA ASN A 162 8.61 8.21 3.22
C ASN A 162 9.80 7.43 2.65
N PRO A 163 10.93 7.30 3.38
CA PRO A 163 12.09 6.55 2.88
C PRO A 163 11.80 5.10 2.49
N GLY A 164 10.81 4.47 3.11
CA GLY A 164 10.39 3.11 2.76
C GLY A 164 9.81 2.98 1.35
N GLY A 165 9.24 4.07 0.82
CA GLY A 165 8.67 4.12 -0.52
C GLY A 165 7.28 4.74 -0.59
N LEU A 166 6.51 4.36 -1.61
CA LEU A 166 5.13 4.80 -1.82
C LEU A 166 4.25 3.68 -2.40
N ILE A 167 2.94 3.81 -2.18
CA ILE A 167 1.92 2.98 -2.81
C ILE A 167 1.22 3.83 -3.87
N SER A 168 1.31 3.39 -5.12
CA SER A 168 0.64 4.03 -6.25
C SER A 168 -0.58 3.24 -6.66
N MET A 169 -1.72 3.89 -6.68
CA MET A 169 -3.02 3.33 -7.06
C MET A 169 -3.45 3.92 -8.40
N THR A 170 -3.83 3.07 -9.33
CA THR A 170 -4.31 3.49 -10.65
C THR A 170 -5.80 3.21 -10.75
N SER A 171 -6.60 4.27 -10.93
CA SER A 171 -8.05 4.17 -11.13
C SER A 171 -8.39 3.42 -12.42
N LYS A 172 -9.54 2.78 -12.48
CA LYS A 172 -10.10 2.25 -13.71
C LYS A 172 -10.46 3.39 -14.66
N ARG A 173 -10.03 3.28 -15.92
CA ARG A 173 -10.27 4.29 -16.96
C ARG A 173 -11.20 3.76 -18.05
N PRO A 174 -11.94 4.65 -18.75
CA PRO A 174 -12.69 4.29 -19.95
C PRO A 174 -11.77 3.66 -21.01
N SER A 175 -12.24 2.58 -21.62
CA SER A 175 -11.55 1.86 -22.69
C SER A 175 -12.61 1.28 -23.62
N ARG A 176 -12.29 1.12 -24.91
CA ARG A 176 -13.19 0.45 -25.88
C ARG A 176 -13.43 -1.01 -25.50
N ASP A 177 -12.42 -1.65 -24.93
CA ASP A 177 -12.42 -3.06 -24.54
C ASP A 177 -12.62 -3.23 -23.02
N ALA A 178 -13.17 -2.21 -22.33
CA ALA A 178 -13.45 -2.33 -20.91
C ALA A 178 -14.43 -3.49 -20.68
N ALA A 179 -14.02 -4.46 -19.88
CA ALA A 179 -14.90 -5.56 -19.50
C ALA A 179 -16.11 -5.00 -18.74
N GLN A 180 -17.30 -5.32 -19.22
CA GLN A 180 -18.53 -5.03 -18.49
C GLN A 180 -18.78 -6.16 -17.53
N GLN A 181 -18.97 -5.86 -16.24
CA GLN A 181 -19.02 -6.86 -15.20
C GLN A 181 -19.98 -6.47 -14.09
N VAL A 182 -20.70 -7.46 -13.57
CA VAL A 182 -21.42 -7.39 -12.30
C VAL A 182 -20.93 -8.50 -11.38
N GLN A 183 -20.96 -8.25 -10.07
CA GLN A 183 -20.48 -9.17 -9.05
C GLN A 183 -21.39 -9.13 -7.84
N LEU A 184 -21.70 -10.31 -7.29
CA LEU A 184 -22.31 -10.48 -5.98
C LEU A 184 -21.36 -11.31 -5.11
N ARG A 185 -21.16 -10.88 -3.88
CA ARG A 185 -20.20 -11.50 -2.96
C ARG A 185 -20.83 -11.65 -1.57
N THR A 186 -20.66 -12.82 -0.98
CA THR A 186 -21.11 -13.14 0.37
C THR A 186 -20.04 -13.90 1.14
N GLY A 187 -20.18 -14.03 2.45
CA GLY A 187 -19.19 -14.75 3.25
C GLY A 187 -19.55 -14.83 4.73
N ASN A 188 -18.59 -15.35 5.50
CA ASN A 188 -18.72 -15.28 6.95
C ASN A 188 -18.73 -13.81 7.42
N HIS A 189 -18.96 -13.57 8.71
CA HIS A 189 -19.19 -12.23 9.27
C HIS A 189 -20.31 -11.45 8.56
N ARG A 190 -21.32 -12.16 8.03
CA ARG A 190 -22.50 -11.58 7.33
C ARG A 190 -22.11 -10.66 6.17
N LEU A 191 -21.02 -10.98 5.46
CA LEU A 191 -20.65 -10.23 4.28
C LEU A 191 -21.75 -10.28 3.22
N ALA A 192 -22.15 -9.11 2.75
CA ALA A 192 -23.01 -8.91 1.58
C ALA A 192 -22.43 -7.74 0.76
N GLU A 193 -22.09 -8.00 -0.50
CA GLU A 193 -21.56 -7.01 -1.43
C GLU A 193 -22.15 -7.19 -2.80
N GLY A 194 -22.51 -6.07 -3.43
CA GLY A 194 -22.82 -5.97 -4.85
C GLY A 194 -21.89 -4.97 -5.50
N ALA A 195 -21.32 -5.30 -6.65
CA ALA A 195 -20.43 -4.45 -7.39
C ALA A 195 -20.70 -4.51 -8.89
N PHE A 196 -20.40 -3.43 -9.59
CA PHE A 196 -20.55 -3.33 -11.05
C PHE A 196 -19.42 -2.52 -11.65
N ASP A 197 -19.15 -2.79 -12.95
CA ASP A 197 -18.17 -2.09 -13.76
C ASP A 197 -18.66 -2.13 -15.20
N VAL A 198 -19.11 -1.01 -15.73
CA VAL A 198 -19.71 -0.89 -17.05
C VAL A 198 -19.14 0.31 -17.78
N GLY A 199 -19.03 0.22 -19.10
CA GLY A 199 -18.49 1.31 -19.91
C GLY A 199 -18.65 1.04 -21.42
N GLY A 200 -18.15 1.96 -22.22
CA GLY A 200 -18.17 1.85 -23.66
C GLY A 200 -17.98 3.19 -24.36
N ALA A 201 -18.22 3.21 -25.65
CA ALA A 201 -18.23 4.41 -26.47
C ALA A 201 -19.59 5.12 -26.40
N LEU A 202 -19.58 6.45 -26.40
CA LEU A 202 -20.79 7.29 -26.52
C LEU A 202 -21.07 7.71 -27.97
N ASP A 203 -20.08 7.54 -28.86
CA ASP A 203 -20.16 7.88 -30.27
C ASP A 203 -19.66 6.71 -31.13
N ASP A 204 -20.09 6.67 -32.38
CA ASP A 204 -19.73 5.58 -33.32
C ASP A 204 -18.23 5.54 -33.63
N GLU A 205 -17.55 6.68 -33.58
CA GLU A 205 -16.12 6.79 -33.81
C GLU A 205 -15.28 6.34 -32.62
N GLY A 206 -15.91 6.20 -31.42
CA GLY A 206 -15.26 5.88 -30.17
C GLY A 206 -14.27 6.94 -29.69
N ARG A 207 -14.59 8.21 -29.96
CA ARG A 207 -13.82 9.36 -29.48
C ARG A 207 -14.18 9.75 -28.07
N VAL A 208 -15.40 9.45 -27.65
CA VAL A 208 -15.87 9.69 -26.29
C VAL A 208 -16.19 8.35 -25.64
N LEU A 209 -15.37 7.99 -24.64
CA LEU A 209 -15.52 6.76 -23.89
C LEU A 209 -15.97 7.09 -22.46
N TRP A 210 -16.79 6.25 -21.90
CA TRP A 210 -17.22 6.37 -20.51
C TRP A 210 -17.01 5.07 -19.76
N ARG A 211 -16.86 5.14 -18.44
CA ARG A 211 -16.85 4.01 -17.53
C ARG A 211 -17.51 4.42 -16.22
N LEU A 212 -18.32 3.55 -15.68
CA LEU A 212 -18.93 3.70 -14.38
C LEU A 212 -18.71 2.42 -13.61
N ASN A 213 -18.02 2.51 -12.49
CA ASN A 213 -17.84 1.40 -11.60
C ASN A 213 -18.20 1.77 -10.16
N GLY A 214 -18.65 0.81 -9.39
CA GLY A 214 -19.08 1.04 -8.02
C GLY A 214 -19.38 -0.23 -7.27
N LEU A 215 -19.56 -0.08 -5.97
CA LEU A 215 -19.89 -1.17 -5.05
C LEU A 215 -20.71 -0.68 -3.86
N GLY A 216 -21.46 -1.62 -3.29
CA GLY A 216 -22.05 -1.50 -1.96
C GLY A 216 -21.68 -2.73 -1.14
N ARG A 217 -21.08 -2.53 0.04
CA ARG A 217 -20.65 -3.58 0.95
C ARG A 217 -21.18 -3.35 2.36
N ALA A 218 -21.61 -4.42 3.02
CA ALA A 218 -21.88 -4.45 4.44
C ALA A 218 -21.38 -5.76 5.03
N GLN A 219 -20.70 -5.69 6.18
CA GLN A 219 -20.22 -6.87 6.90
C GLN A 219 -20.10 -6.58 8.39
N HIS A 220 -20.06 -7.63 9.20
CA HIS A 220 -19.58 -7.56 10.57
C HIS A 220 -18.08 -7.77 10.59
N ASN A 221 -17.43 -7.30 11.65
CA ASN A 221 -16.04 -7.63 11.92
C ASN A 221 -15.95 -8.88 12.80
N GLU A 222 -14.74 -9.40 12.97
CA GLU A 222 -14.48 -10.50 13.89
C GLU A 222 -14.68 -10.09 15.36
N VAL A 223 -14.42 -8.82 15.69
CA VAL A 223 -14.65 -8.27 17.02
C VAL A 223 -16.13 -7.97 17.19
N ASP A 224 -16.68 -8.39 18.33
CA ASP A 224 -18.10 -8.25 18.65
C ASP A 224 -18.56 -6.80 18.52
N ASP A 225 -19.78 -6.64 17.97
CA ASP A 225 -20.48 -5.38 17.77
C ASP A 225 -19.85 -4.40 16.80
N TYR A 226 -18.76 -4.78 16.10
CA TYR A 226 -18.18 -3.94 15.04
C TYR A 226 -18.74 -4.29 13.67
N LYS A 227 -19.10 -3.25 12.94
CA LYS A 227 -19.59 -3.34 11.56
C LYS A 227 -18.66 -2.56 10.65
N GLU A 228 -18.63 -2.97 9.39
CA GLU A 228 -17.97 -2.26 8.31
C GLU A 228 -18.94 -2.17 7.13
N SER A 229 -19.13 -0.97 6.63
CA SER A 229 -20.01 -0.72 5.50
C SER A 229 -19.39 0.32 4.57
N ARG A 230 -19.65 0.16 3.28
CA ARG A 230 -19.10 1.02 2.23
C ARG A 230 -20.06 1.14 1.06
N VAL A 231 -20.20 2.34 0.54
CA VAL A 231 -20.75 2.63 -0.79
C VAL A 231 -19.70 3.43 -1.53
N ALA A 232 -19.34 3.00 -2.74
CA ALA A 232 -18.40 3.72 -3.57
C ALA A 232 -18.84 3.72 -5.04
N ILE A 233 -18.59 4.83 -5.72
CA ILE A 233 -18.88 5.01 -7.14
C ILE A 233 -17.79 5.86 -7.78
N ALA A 234 -17.36 5.49 -8.99
CA ALA A 234 -16.33 6.20 -9.74
C ALA A 234 -16.71 6.32 -11.22
N PRO A 235 -17.42 7.38 -11.61
CA PRO A 235 -17.63 7.72 -13.00
C PRO A 235 -16.37 8.33 -13.62
N ALA A 236 -16.08 7.94 -14.86
CA ALA A 236 -14.96 8.45 -15.65
C ALA A 236 -15.36 8.66 -17.10
N LEU A 237 -14.74 9.64 -17.74
CA LEU A 237 -14.95 10.00 -19.14
C LEU A 237 -13.60 10.22 -19.81
N THR A 238 -13.37 9.62 -20.97
CA THR A 238 -12.20 9.91 -21.81
C THR A 238 -12.68 10.48 -23.13
N TRP A 239 -12.12 11.63 -23.52
CA TRP A 239 -12.38 12.29 -24.77
C TRP A 239 -11.07 12.39 -25.57
N TYR A 240 -11.08 11.79 -26.76
CA TYR A 240 -10.05 11.97 -27.79
C TYR A 240 -10.46 13.13 -28.67
N ALA A 241 -10.00 14.36 -28.35
CA ALA A 241 -10.31 15.55 -29.11
C ALA A 241 -9.78 15.44 -30.55
N ASN A 242 -8.65 14.77 -30.72
CA ASN A 242 -8.04 14.32 -31.97
C ASN A 242 -7.04 13.19 -31.64
N ASP A 243 -6.31 12.70 -32.65
CA ASP A 243 -5.35 11.59 -32.46
C ASP A 243 -4.17 11.94 -31.54
N GLN A 244 -3.91 13.23 -31.33
CA GLN A 244 -2.81 13.74 -30.49
C GLN A 244 -3.26 14.17 -29.11
N THR A 245 -4.56 14.36 -28.86
CA THR A 245 -5.08 14.97 -27.63
C THR A 245 -6.09 14.06 -26.95
N ARG A 246 -5.74 13.59 -25.76
CA ARG A 246 -6.60 12.82 -24.88
C ARG A 246 -6.86 13.59 -23.58
N PHE A 247 -8.11 13.71 -23.21
CA PHE A 247 -8.54 14.24 -21.93
C PHE A 247 -9.34 13.18 -21.20
N THR A 248 -8.97 12.88 -19.94
CA THR A 248 -9.69 11.92 -19.11
C THR A 248 -10.13 12.59 -17.81
N LEU A 249 -11.44 12.66 -17.57
CA LEU A 249 -12.02 13.07 -16.30
C LEU A 249 -12.16 11.84 -15.39
N LEU A 250 -11.64 11.93 -14.17
CA LEU A 250 -11.69 10.89 -13.13
C LEU A 250 -12.39 11.45 -11.91
N THR A 251 -13.45 10.78 -11.48
CA THR A 251 -14.17 11.19 -10.28
C THR A 251 -14.41 9.98 -9.39
N SER A 252 -14.50 10.19 -8.09
CA SER A 252 -14.91 9.15 -7.16
C SER A 252 -15.60 9.74 -5.94
N TYR A 253 -16.59 9.00 -5.46
CA TYR A 253 -17.24 9.22 -4.18
C TYR A 253 -17.24 7.92 -3.40
N GLN A 254 -16.79 7.96 -2.15
CA GLN A 254 -16.84 6.82 -1.24
C GLN A 254 -17.34 7.28 0.12
N LYS A 255 -18.32 6.54 0.65
CA LYS A 255 -18.83 6.73 1.99
C LYS A 255 -18.73 5.41 2.74
N ASP A 256 -18.10 5.45 3.89
CA ASP A 256 -18.01 4.36 4.84
C ASP A 256 -18.82 4.76 6.08
N PRO A 257 -20.12 4.42 6.16
CA PRO A 257 -20.94 4.68 7.36
C PRO A 257 -20.36 4.02 8.61
N ASP A 258 -19.70 2.87 8.42
CA ASP A 258 -18.89 2.16 9.40
C ASP A 258 -17.49 1.91 8.77
N ALA A 259 -16.49 2.68 9.17
CA ALA A 259 -15.21 2.79 8.48
C ALA A 259 -14.08 1.97 9.14
N GLY A 260 -14.41 0.96 9.93
CA GLY A 260 -13.44 0.20 10.69
C GLY A 260 -13.04 0.88 12.01
N TYR A 261 -12.17 0.27 12.77
CA TYR A 261 -11.90 0.64 14.16
C TYR A 261 -10.45 0.34 14.56
N ARG A 262 -10.11 0.67 15.81
CA ARG A 262 -8.85 0.28 16.46
C ARG A 262 -9.13 -0.37 17.80
N ASN A 263 -8.85 -1.68 17.91
CA ASN A 263 -9.03 -2.49 19.12
C ASN A 263 -7.68 -2.71 19.79
N PHE A 264 -7.22 -1.70 20.56
CA PHE A 264 -5.96 -1.79 21.29
C PHE A 264 -6.09 -2.73 22.47
N LEU A 265 -5.23 -3.75 22.56
CA LEU A 265 -5.22 -4.73 23.62
C LEU A 265 -3.88 -4.71 24.39
N PRO A 266 -3.86 -5.11 25.68
CA PRO A 266 -2.63 -5.24 26.42
C PRO A 266 -1.80 -6.44 25.94
N ALA A 267 -0.49 -6.38 26.13
CA ALA A 267 0.39 -7.53 25.93
C ALA A 267 0.05 -8.69 26.89
N TYR A 268 -0.35 -8.37 28.13
CA TYR A 268 -0.87 -9.38 29.08
C TYR A 268 -2.28 -9.82 28.69
N GLY A 269 -2.44 -11.10 28.52
CA GLY A 269 -3.67 -11.70 28.00
C GLY A 269 -3.69 -11.85 26.47
N THR A 270 -2.68 -11.33 25.75
CA THR A 270 -2.50 -11.56 24.31
C THR A 270 -1.20 -12.29 23.99
N VAL A 271 -0.06 -11.61 24.01
CA VAL A 271 1.28 -12.19 23.78
C VAL A 271 1.86 -12.81 25.05
N LYS A 272 1.65 -12.14 26.19
CA LYS A 272 2.07 -12.59 27.50
C LYS A 272 0.87 -13.20 28.21
N ALA A 273 1.06 -14.40 28.77
CA ALA A 273 0.02 -15.00 29.60
C ALA A 273 -0.26 -14.15 30.86
N THR A 274 -1.50 -14.13 31.31
CA THR A 274 -1.84 -13.67 32.67
C THR A 274 -1.31 -14.64 33.71
N ALA A 275 -1.23 -14.22 34.98
CA ALA A 275 -0.72 -15.06 36.06
C ALA A 275 -1.53 -16.37 36.23
N ASP A 276 -2.81 -16.36 35.87
CA ASP A 276 -3.72 -17.52 35.91
C ASP A 276 -3.86 -18.23 34.54
N GLY A 277 -3.01 -17.88 33.54
CA GLY A 277 -2.99 -18.50 32.21
C GLY A 277 -4.12 -18.10 31.26
N ARG A 278 -5.01 -17.18 31.65
CA ARG A 278 -6.13 -16.73 30.79
C ARG A 278 -5.62 -15.85 29.65
N THR A 279 -6.34 -15.88 28.53
CA THR A 279 -6.09 -15.01 27.36
C THR A 279 -7.36 -14.25 27.01
N ILE A 280 -7.20 -13.04 26.52
CA ILE A 280 -8.28 -12.22 25.97
C ILE A 280 -8.82 -12.92 24.70
N ALA A 281 -10.13 -12.97 24.56
CA ALA A 281 -10.77 -13.53 23.36
C ALA A 281 -10.44 -12.67 22.13
N ARG A 282 -10.38 -13.29 20.94
CA ARG A 282 -10.07 -12.59 19.68
C ARG A 282 -11.17 -11.61 19.29
N ASP A 283 -12.41 -11.96 19.61
CA ASP A 283 -13.63 -11.20 19.39
C ASP A 283 -13.90 -10.14 20.45
N PHE A 284 -13.09 -10.07 21.50
CA PHE A 284 -13.27 -9.11 22.59
C PHE A 284 -13.21 -7.66 22.11
N ASN A 285 -14.27 -6.90 22.39
CA ASN A 285 -14.37 -5.48 22.10
C ASN A 285 -13.88 -4.65 23.29
N VAL A 286 -12.76 -3.90 23.10
CA VAL A 286 -12.22 -3.02 24.14
C VAL A 286 -13.02 -1.74 24.31
N SER A 287 -13.82 -1.34 23.32
CA SER A 287 -14.61 -0.12 23.34
C SER A 287 -15.97 -0.34 23.99
N ASP A 288 -16.91 0.56 23.74
CA ASP A 288 -18.31 0.45 24.17
C ASP A 288 -19.19 0.56 22.93
N PRO A 289 -19.96 -0.50 22.58
CA PRO A 289 -20.79 -0.52 21.36
C PRO A 289 -21.75 0.66 21.26
N ASP A 290 -22.31 1.14 22.38
CA ASP A 290 -23.31 2.21 22.40
C ASP A 290 -22.66 3.59 22.13
N TYR A 291 -21.34 3.72 22.37
CA TYR A 291 -20.60 4.94 22.09
C TYR A 291 -19.88 4.93 20.74
N ASN A 292 -19.64 3.74 20.16
CA ASN A 292 -18.84 3.61 18.97
C ASN A 292 -19.45 4.29 17.74
N THR A 293 -18.64 5.12 17.07
CA THR A 293 -18.90 5.67 15.75
C THR A 293 -17.61 5.68 14.96
N SER A 294 -17.66 5.18 13.75
CA SER A 294 -16.52 5.24 12.83
C SER A 294 -17.04 5.55 11.44
N ARG A 295 -16.87 6.77 10.98
CA ARG A 295 -17.39 7.25 9.68
C ARG A 295 -16.29 7.86 8.85
N ARG A 296 -16.36 7.64 7.55
CA ARG A 296 -15.53 8.32 6.56
C ARG A 296 -16.36 8.67 5.34
N GLU A 297 -16.12 9.85 4.80
CA GLU A 297 -16.67 10.27 3.51
C GLU A 297 -15.56 10.91 2.69
N GLN A 298 -15.43 10.51 1.42
CA GLN A 298 -14.36 10.94 0.52
C GLN A 298 -14.94 11.28 -0.84
N THR A 299 -14.52 12.42 -1.37
CA THR A 299 -14.83 12.83 -2.74
C THR A 299 -13.53 13.21 -3.42
N ALA A 300 -13.33 12.78 -4.65
CA ALA A 300 -12.23 13.20 -5.49
C ALA A 300 -12.72 13.53 -6.89
N VAL A 301 -12.22 14.63 -7.44
CA VAL A 301 -12.46 15.06 -8.82
C VAL A 301 -11.13 15.47 -9.42
N GLY A 302 -10.76 14.88 -10.54
CA GLY A 302 -9.52 15.15 -11.22
C GLY A 302 -9.57 14.90 -12.71
N TYR A 303 -8.53 15.29 -13.40
CA TYR A 303 -8.36 15.00 -14.81
C TYR A 303 -6.92 14.71 -15.18
N GLU A 304 -6.77 14.02 -16.29
CA GLU A 304 -5.51 13.80 -17.00
C GLU A 304 -5.65 14.35 -18.42
N LEU A 305 -4.76 15.25 -18.80
CA LEU A 305 -4.63 15.77 -20.16
C LEU A 305 -3.29 15.27 -20.72
N GLU A 306 -3.33 14.67 -21.89
CA GLU A 306 -2.15 14.29 -22.66
C GLU A 306 -2.26 14.86 -24.06
N HIS A 307 -1.21 15.53 -24.51
CA HIS A 307 -1.11 16.11 -25.83
C HIS A 307 0.25 15.85 -26.46
N GLN A 308 0.26 15.14 -27.58
CA GLN A 308 1.44 14.92 -28.40
C GLN A 308 1.67 16.15 -29.30
N LEU A 309 2.70 16.94 -28.98
CA LEU A 309 3.09 18.07 -29.82
C LEU A 309 3.67 17.60 -31.17
N ASN A 310 4.39 16.49 -31.14
CA ASN A 310 4.95 15.77 -32.29
C ASN A 310 5.36 14.35 -31.81
N ASP A 311 5.96 13.55 -32.68
CA ASP A 311 6.39 12.18 -32.38
C ASP A 311 7.42 12.08 -31.24
N ALA A 312 8.13 13.16 -30.95
CA ALA A 312 9.19 13.21 -29.95
C ALA A 312 8.74 13.85 -28.62
N VAL A 313 7.73 14.70 -28.61
CA VAL A 313 7.38 15.54 -27.45
C VAL A 313 5.93 15.39 -27.06
N THR A 314 5.69 14.99 -25.80
CA THR A 314 4.36 14.85 -25.19
C THR A 314 4.27 15.76 -23.96
N LEU A 315 3.18 16.53 -23.90
CA LEU A 315 2.76 17.28 -22.72
C LEU A 315 1.73 16.48 -21.94
N ARG A 316 1.87 16.44 -20.62
CA ARG A 316 0.87 15.87 -19.72
C ARG A 316 0.58 16.82 -18.58
N GLN A 317 -0.69 16.86 -18.18
CA GLN A 317 -1.12 17.58 -16.99
C GLN A 317 -2.12 16.73 -16.23
N ASN A 318 -1.84 16.52 -14.94
CA ASN A 318 -2.72 15.83 -14.01
C ASN A 318 -3.14 16.80 -12.93
N ALA A 319 -4.42 16.88 -12.64
CA ALA A 319 -4.93 17.68 -11.52
C ALA A 319 -5.98 16.89 -10.75
N ARG A 320 -6.01 17.06 -9.41
CA ARG A 320 -7.07 16.50 -8.58
C ARG A 320 -7.29 17.36 -7.34
N TYR A 321 -8.56 17.52 -7.03
CA TYR A 321 -9.05 17.96 -5.73
C TYR A 321 -9.69 16.79 -5.01
N SER A 322 -9.38 16.63 -3.72
CA SER A 322 -10.01 15.64 -2.85
C SER A 322 -10.42 16.26 -1.51
N HIS A 323 -11.52 15.77 -0.95
CA HIS A 323 -12.04 16.14 0.34
C HIS A 323 -12.38 14.87 1.12
N ILE A 324 -11.81 14.72 2.31
CA ILE A 324 -11.96 13.53 3.17
C ILE A 324 -12.38 14.01 4.55
N THR A 325 -13.52 13.52 5.02
CA THR A 325 -13.99 13.76 6.40
C THR A 325 -14.00 12.45 7.16
N GLN A 326 -13.64 12.50 8.44
CA GLN A 326 -13.64 11.37 9.36
C GLN A 326 -14.24 11.77 10.70
N GLU A 327 -15.02 10.88 11.29
CA GLU A 327 -15.53 10.98 12.64
C GLU A 327 -15.39 9.66 13.37
N TYR A 328 -14.72 9.68 14.52
CA TYR A 328 -14.51 8.50 15.37
C TYR A 328 -14.88 8.79 16.81
N ARG A 329 -15.79 7.98 17.36
CA ARG A 329 -16.08 7.88 18.79
C ARG A 329 -15.75 6.48 19.23
N TYR A 330 -14.90 6.33 20.23
CA TYR A 330 -14.47 5.03 20.72
C TYR A 330 -13.75 5.14 22.05
N LEU A 331 -13.68 4.04 22.81
CA LEU A 331 -12.81 3.96 23.97
C LEU A 331 -11.53 3.23 23.60
N VAL A 332 -10.41 3.81 24.01
CA VAL A 332 -9.10 3.14 23.88
C VAL A 332 -8.67 2.60 25.24
N TYR A 333 -8.01 1.47 25.20
CA TYR A 333 -7.24 0.98 26.33
C TYR A 333 -6.10 1.96 26.62
N ALA A 334 -6.07 2.52 27.81
CA ALA A 334 -5.12 3.54 28.19
C ALA A 334 -3.98 3.00 29.03
N ASN A 335 -4.30 2.19 30.04
CA ASN A 335 -3.34 1.56 30.94
C ASN A 335 -4.01 0.48 31.79
N SER A 336 -3.22 -0.48 32.29
CA SER A 336 -3.60 -1.39 33.39
C SER A 336 -2.33 -1.85 34.14
N ALA A 337 -2.50 -2.32 35.36
CA ALA A 337 -1.40 -3.02 36.05
C ALA A 337 -1.09 -4.35 35.34
N ALA A 338 0.17 -4.74 35.29
CA ALA A 338 0.59 -5.99 34.72
C ALA A 338 -0.18 -7.17 35.36
N GLY A 339 -0.80 -8.01 34.52
CA GLY A 339 -1.61 -9.15 34.98
C GLY A 339 -3.01 -8.81 35.49
N SER A 340 -3.44 -7.53 35.50
CA SER A 340 -4.78 -7.13 35.88
C SER A 340 -5.79 -7.50 34.80
N THR A 341 -6.99 -7.92 35.20
CA THR A 341 -8.15 -8.10 34.30
C THR A 341 -8.88 -6.79 34.03
N LEU A 342 -8.59 -5.73 34.82
CA LEU A 342 -9.23 -4.45 34.71
C LEU A 342 -8.46 -3.55 33.71
N LEU A 343 -9.07 -3.26 32.59
CA LEU A 343 -8.57 -2.34 31.58
C LEU A 343 -9.00 -0.91 31.92
N GLN A 344 -8.04 -0.02 32.08
CA GLN A 344 -8.31 1.41 32.19
C GLN A 344 -8.55 1.96 30.78
N ARG A 345 -9.77 2.40 30.52
CA ARG A 345 -10.16 2.95 29.20
C ARG A 345 -10.38 4.46 29.30
N ARG A 346 -10.33 5.10 28.16
CA ARG A 346 -10.72 6.51 28.03
C ARG A 346 -11.52 6.72 26.74
N PRO A 347 -12.65 7.40 26.79
CA PRO A 347 -13.40 7.78 25.61
C PRO A 347 -12.64 8.85 24.82
N GLN A 348 -12.78 8.77 23.50
CA GLN A 348 -12.25 9.75 22.55
C GLN A 348 -13.29 10.06 21.50
N HIS A 349 -13.39 11.34 21.14
CA HIS A 349 -14.10 11.81 19.97
C HIS A 349 -13.09 12.54 19.08
N GLU A 350 -12.81 11.96 17.93
CA GLU A 350 -11.89 12.50 16.93
C GLU A 350 -12.68 12.88 15.67
N GLN A 351 -12.48 14.10 15.20
CA GLN A 351 -13.00 14.60 13.93
C GLN A 351 -11.83 15.12 13.09
N ARG A 352 -11.86 14.80 11.81
CA ARG A 352 -10.85 15.25 10.85
C ARG A 352 -11.50 15.68 9.55
N ASP A 353 -11.04 16.80 9.01
CA ASP A 353 -11.42 17.36 7.72
C ASP A 353 -10.13 17.63 6.93
N THR A 354 -9.91 16.87 5.85
CA THR A 354 -8.71 16.96 5.01
C THR A 354 -9.11 17.36 3.60
N LYS A 355 -8.57 18.47 3.11
CA LYS A 355 -8.73 18.95 1.73
C LYS A 355 -7.38 18.97 1.07
N GLU A 356 -7.29 18.41 -0.13
CA GLU A 356 -6.02 18.30 -0.86
C GLU A 356 -6.25 18.66 -2.33
N PHE A 357 -5.38 19.49 -2.86
CA PHE A 357 -5.29 19.81 -4.28
C PHE A 357 -3.88 19.48 -4.77
N GLY A 358 -3.80 18.78 -5.88
CA GLY A 358 -2.55 18.45 -6.57
C GLY A 358 -2.63 18.81 -8.04
N LEU A 359 -1.55 19.35 -8.57
CA LEU A 359 -1.37 19.65 -9.99
C LEU A 359 0.05 19.23 -10.39
N ASP A 360 0.18 18.48 -11.47
CA ASP A 360 1.47 18.05 -12.02
C ASP A 360 1.50 18.30 -13.54
N ASN A 361 2.40 19.16 -13.99
CA ASN A 361 2.62 19.48 -15.39
C ASN A 361 3.93 18.83 -15.83
N GLN A 362 3.88 18.06 -16.91
CA GLN A 362 4.99 17.24 -17.39
C GLN A 362 5.23 17.50 -18.88
N LEU A 363 6.51 17.56 -19.24
CA LEU A 363 6.97 17.48 -20.62
C LEU A 363 7.89 16.28 -20.74
N GLU A 364 7.53 15.33 -21.58
CA GLU A 364 8.39 14.20 -21.98
C GLU A 364 8.92 14.44 -23.39
N ALA A 365 10.23 14.32 -23.56
CA ALA A 365 10.89 14.43 -24.85
C ALA A 365 11.75 13.20 -25.13
N ARG A 366 11.62 12.63 -26.32
CA ARG A 366 12.42 11.49 -26.79
C ARG A 366 13.29 11.93 -27.95
N PHE A 367 14.58 11.73 -27.83
CA PHE A 367 15.57 12.12 -28.84
C PHE A 367 16.84 11.29 -28.73
N ASP A 368 17.63 11.28 -29.77
CA ASP A 368 18.91 10.62 -29.80
C ASP A 368 20.05 11.63 -29.86
N THR A 369 21.14 11.35 -29.11
CA THR A 369 22.40 12.11 -29.18
C THR A 369 23.52 11.12 -29.52
N ALA A 370 23.90 11.10 -30.78
CA ALA A 370 24.83 10.09 -31.33
C ALA A 370 24.29 8.65 -31.09
N ALA A 371 24.91 7.88 -30.21
CA ALA A 371 24.52 6.49 -29.90
C ALA A 371 23.66 6.38 -28.63
N LEU A 372 23.34 7.50 -27.98
CA LEU A 372 22.50 7.55 -26.79
C LEU A 372 21.07 7.90 -27.15
N SER A 373 20.11 7.08 -26.72
CA SER A 373 18.69 7.40 -26.78
C SER A 373 18.25 7.96 -25.43
N HIS A 374 17.54 9.09 -25.44
CA HIS A 374 17.08 9.81 -24.27
C HIS A 374 15.58 9.77 -24.14
N THR A 375 15.06 9.51 -22.94
CA THR A 375 13.70 9.84 -22.52
C THR A 375 13.82 10.87 -21.40
N LEU A 376 13.73 12.14 -21.79
CA LEU A 376 13.82 13.28 -20.88
C LEU A 376 12.43 13.62 -20.36
N LEU A 377 12.27 13.68 -19.05
CA LEU A 377 11.08 14.14 -18.37
C LEU A 377 11.41 15.36 -17.52
N THR A 378 10.69 16.44 -17.72
CA THR A 378 10.74 17.59 -16.81
C THR A 378 9.31 17.94 -16.37
N GLY A 379 9.19 18.49 -15.17
CA GLY A 379 7.88 18.88 -14.69
C GLY A 379 7.90 19.86 -13.53
N VAL A 380 6.75 20.47 -13.33
CA VAL A 380 6.44 21.35 -12.20
C VAL A 380 5.18 20.85 -11.56
N ASP A 381 5.26 20.49 -10.29
CA ASP A 381 4.08 20.12 -9.51
C ASP A 381 3.82 21.08 -8.35
N TYR A 382 2.54 21.19 -8.02
CA TYR A 382 2.05 21.95 -6.88
C TYR A 382 1.12 21.10 -6.06
N LYS A 383 1.32 21.09 -4.75
CA LYS A 383 0.46 20.43 -3.77
C LYS A 383 0.04 21.43 -2.73
N GLN A 384 -1.26 21.48 -2.45
CA GLN A 384 -1.84 22.16 -1.29
C GLN A 384 -2.63 21.15 -0.48
N SER A 385 -2.41 21.14 0.85
CA SER A 385 -3.19 20.30 1.77
C SER A 385 -3.60 21.13 2.97
N ARG A 386 -4.87 21.05 3.35
CA ARG A 386 -5.42 21.59 4.60
C ARG A 386 -6.00 20.46 5.40
N ASP A 387 -5.50 20.28 6.62
CA ASP A 387 -5.96 19.26 7.56
C ASP A 387 -6.40 19.91 8.87
N HIS A 388 -7.63 19.66 9.27
CA HIS A 388 -8.17 20.16 10.55
C HIS A 388 -8.52 18.95 11.41
N GLN A 389 -7.78 18.79 12.52
CA GLN A 389 -8.00 17.73 13.50
C GLN A 389 -8.57 18.32 14.79
N ARG A 390 -9.64 17.71 15.28
CA ARG A 390 -10.21 17.92 16.60
C ARG A 390 -10.21 16.60 17.35
N LEU A 391 -9.74 16.63 18.60
CA LEU A 391 -9.73 15.47 19.48
C LEU A 391 -10.14 15.90 20.88
N ALA A 392 -11.18 15.27 21.40
CA ALA A 392 -11.62 15.43 22.77
C ALA A 392 -11.53 14.09 23.51
N ARG A 393 -11.23 14.12 24.79
CA ARG A 393 -11.02 12.96 25.66
C ARG A 393 -11.57 13.16 27.05
N ASP A 394 -11.85 12.05 27.72
CA ASP A 394 -12.05 12.04 29.17
C ASP A 394 -11.28 10.84 29.76
N SER A 395 -11.21 10.77 31.09
CA SER A 395 -10.58 9.69 31.83
C SER A 395 -11.27 9.51 33.18
N GLY A 396 -11.23 8.33 33.71
CA GLY A 396 -11.82 8.05 35.02
C GLY A 396 -12.16 6.57 35.21
N ALA A 397 -12.27 6.17 36.46
CA ALA A 397 -12.53 4.77 36.83
C ALA A 397 -13.86 4.24 36.27
N ARG A 398 -14.83 5.11 35.99
CA ARG A 398 -16.15 4.76 35.42
C ARG A 398 -16.04 4.13 34.02
N TYR A 399 -14.92 4.34 33.32
CA TYR A 399 -14.67 3.79 31.98
C TYR A 399 -13.93 2.46 32.02
N ASN A 400 -13.48 2.00 33.20
CA ASN A 400 -12.74 0.76 33.31
C ASN A 400 -13.63 -0.44 32.92
N LEU A 401 -12.99 -1.44 32.34
CA LEU A 401 -13.65 -2.66 31.87
C LEU A 401 -12.88 -3.87 32.38
N ASP A 402 -13.56 -4.78 33.08
CA ASP A 402 -13.02 -6.10 33.34
C ASP A 402 -13.25 -7.00 32.12
N TRP A 403 -12.15 -7.35 31.41
CA TRP A 403 -12.24 -8.15 30.20
C TRP A 403 -12.71 -9.58 30.43
N THR A 404 -12.75 -10.06 31.69
CA THR A 404 -13.27 -11.39 32.05
C THR A 404 -14.79 -11.39 32.26
N ARG A 405 -15.36 -10.24 32.52
CA ARG A 405 -16.81 -10.02 32.68
C ARG A 405 -17.18 -8.62 32.13
N PRO A 406 -17.08 -8.44 30.82
CA PRO A 406 -17.29 -7.12 30.24
C PRO A 406 -18.73 -6.65 30.46
N THR A 407 -18.87 -5.39 30.88
CA THR A 407 -20.15 -4.70 31.00
C THR A 407 -20.08 -3.44 30.15
N TYR A 408 -20.97 -3.32 29.20
CA TYR A 408 -21.07 -2.20 28.26
C TYR A 408 -22.29 -1.33 28.55
N GLY A 409 -22.48 -0.25 27.78
CA GLY A 409 -23.61 0.68 27.92
C GLY A 409 -23.34 1.86 28.85
N ILE A 410 -22.10 2.38 28.86
CA ILE A 410 -21.74 3.56 29.64
C ILE A 410 -22.31 4.80 28.96
N ASP A 411 -23.11 5.63 29.67
CA ASP A 411 -23.55 6.93 29.15
C ASP A 411 -22.36 7.89 29.04
N ILE A 412 -21.89 8.10 27.82
CA ILE A 412 -20.78 8.99 27.47
C ILE A 412 -21.33 10.13 26.62
N ARG A 413 -21.27 11.34 27.15
CA ARG A 413 -21.72 12.55 26.46
C ARG A 413 -20.51 13.30 25.91
N ASP A 414 -20.55 13.71 24.65
CA ASP A 414 -19.47 14.49 24.03
C ASP A 414 -19.22 15.81 24.78
N SER A 415 -20.24 16.40 25.40
CA SER A 415 -20.11 17.63 26.24
C SER A 415 -19.29 17.41 27.51
N ALA A 416 -19.07 16.19 27.95
CA ALA A 416 -18.24 15.85 29.10
C ALA A 416 -16.77 15.64 28.71
N LEU A 417 -16.45 15.56 27.41
CA LEU A 417 -15.09 15.39 26.93
C LEU A 417 -14.35 16.73 26.88
N THR A 418 -13.09 16.71 27.28
CA THR A 418 -12.21 17.88 27.20
C THR A 418 -11.45 17.86 25.88
N ALA A 419 -11.48 18.97 25.14
CA ALA A 419 -10.69 19.13 23.93
C ALA A 419 -9.19 19.09 24.29
N VAL A 420 -8.45 18.19 23.62
CA VAL A 420 -6.99 18.03 23.80
C VAL A 420 -6.21 18.36 22.53
N THR A 421 -6.88 18.40 21.39
CA THR A 421 -6.33 18.86 20.11
C THR A 421 -7.44 19.63 19.38
N ASN A 422 -7.13 20.80 18.87
CA ASN A 422 -7.91 21.52 17.88
C ASN A 422 -6.89 22.26 17.00
N GLU A 423 -6.45 21.61 15.95
CA GLU A 423 -5.30 22.06 15.17
C GLU A 423 -5.66 22.09 13.69
N GLN A 424 -5.32 23.18 13.04
CA GLN A 424 -5.36 23.30 11.59
C GLN A 424 -3.94 23.37 11.06
N GLN A 425 -3.66 22.53 10.08
CA GLN A 425 -2.38 22.48 9.39
C GLN A 425 -2.59 22.71 7.89
N ASP A 426 -1.95 23.75 7.37
CA ASP A 426 -1.91 24.10 5.97
C ASP A 426 -0.50 23.79 5.45
N LEU A 427 -0.41 23.05 4.34
CA LEU A 427 0.82 22.72 3.64
C LEU A 427 0.69 23.20 2.20
N ASP A 428 1.65 23.98 1.75
CA ASP A 428 1.87 24.34 0.34
C ASP A 428 3.24 23.83 -0.09
N GLN A 429 3.32 23.18 -1.25
CA GLN A 429 4.57 22.65 -1.80
C GLN A 429 4.62 22.89 -3.31
N LEU A 430 5.73 23.43 -3.77
CA LEU A 430 6.06 23.57 -5.19
C LEU A 430 7.32 22.75 -5.48
N GLY A 431 7.26 21.87 -6.48
CA GLY A 431 8.37 21.04 -6.91
C GLY A 431 8.72 21.28 -8.37
N LEU A 432 10.02 21.36 -8.64
CA LEU A 432 10.58 21.37 -10.01
C LEU A 432 11.49 20.15 -10.14
N TYR A 433 11.24 19.32 -11.16
CA TYR A 433 12.01 18.10 -11.36
C TYR A 433 12.44 17.87 -12.80
N LEU A 434 13.55 17.18 -12.94
CA LEU A 434 14.16 16.76 -14.21
C LEU A 434 14.64 15.33 -14.07
N GLN A 435 14.35 14.50 -15.06
CA GLN A 435 14.83 13.13 -15.16
C GLN A 435 15.24 12.81 -16.58
N ASP A 436 16.38 12.16 -16.75
CA ASP A 436 16.80 11.61 -18.04
C ASP A 436 17.04 10.10 -17.89
N GLN A 437 16.36 9.34 -18.73
CA GLN A 437 16.57 7.90 -18.91
C GLN A 437 17.35 7.73 -20.22
N MET A 438 18.61 7.36 -20.08
CA MET A 438 19.55 7.23 -21.19
C MET A 438 19.80 5.75 -21.47
N SER A 439 19.58 5.34 -22.73
CA SER A 439 19.87 3.99 -23.19
C SER A 439 21.03 4.01 -24.18
N TRP A 440 22.03 3.14 -23.93
CA TRP A 440 23.17 2.94 -24.83
C TRP A 440 23.46 1.46 -24.99
N ASN A 441 23.15 0.90 -26.14
CA ASN A 441 23.16 -0.53 -26.35
C ASN A 441 22.35 -1.30 -25.29
N ARG A 442 23.05 -1.93 -24.34
CA ARG A 442 22.46 -2.70 -23.22
C ARG A 442 22.54 -1.95 -21.89
N TRP A 443 23.10 -0.77 -21.87
CA TRP A 443 23.19 0.06 -20.67
C TRP A 443 22.01 0.99 -20.55
N GLU A 444 21.46 1.07 -19.33
CA GLU A 444 20.42 2.03 -18.94
C GLU A 444 21.00 2.88 -17.81
N LEU A 445 21.05 4.18 -18.01
CA LEU A 445 21.45 5.17 -17.00
C LEU A 445 20.26 6.07 -16.69
N LEU A 446 19.87 6.12 -15.44
CA LEU A 446 18.84 6.98 -14.92
C LEU A 446 19.47 8.08 -14.07
N LEU A 447 19.21 9.33 -14.42
CA LEU A 447 19.59 10.50 -13.63
C LEU A 447 18.35 11.33 -13.34
N SER A 448 18.12 11.68 -12.08
CA SER A 448 16.97 12.50 -11.70
C SER A 448 17.35 13.48 -10.60
N GLY A 449 16.83 14.69 -10.68
CA GLY A 449 16.98 15.73 -9.67
C GLY A 449 15.68 16.50 -9.46
N ARG A 450 15.43 16.94 -8.24
CA ARG A 450 14.23 17.69 -7.87
C ARG A 450 14.57 18.73 -6.80
N TYR A 451 13.99 19.89 -6.95
CA TYR A 451 14.01 20.94 -5.93
C TYR A 451 12.59 21.22 -5.44
N ASP A 452 12.39 21.11 -4.14
CA ASP A 452 11.12 21.40 -3.45
C ASP A 452 11.26 22.65 -2.61
N ALA A 453 10.22 23.50 -2.67
CA ALA A 453 9.96 24.56 -1.72
C ALA A 453 8.63 24.26 -1.03
N SER A 454 8.64 24.10 0.29
CA SER A 454 7.44 23.82 1.06
C SER A 454 7.25 24.79 2.23
N GLU A 455 6.01 25.17 2.48
CA GLU A 455 5.57 25.93 3.63
C GLU A 455 4.55 25.12 4.42
N VAL A 456 4.78 24.98 5.72
CA VAL A 456 3.84 24.35 6.65
C VAL A 456 3.44 25.40 7.69
N ARG A 457 2.14 25.70 7.77
CA ARG A 457 1.56 26.54 8.78
C ARG A 457 0.67 25.71 9.70
N THR A 458 0.96 25.72 10.99
CA THR A 458 0.18 24.99 12.00
C THR A 458 -0.42 26.00 12.99
N ALA A 459 -1.76 26.04 13.06
CA ALA A 459 -2.52 26.84 14.02
C ALA A 459 -3.11 25.93 15.10
N ASP A 460 -2.63 26.07 16.34
CA ASP A 460 -3.25 25.47 17.52
C ASP A 460 -4.37 26.41 18.00
N LEU A 461 -5.62 26.02 17.77
CA LEU A 461 -6.81 26.80 18.09
C LEU A 461 -7.20 26.70 19.56
N LEU A 462 -6.60 25.76 20.33
CA LEU A 462 -6.80 25.72 21.80
C LEU A 462 -5.90 26.73 22.53
N GLN A 463 -4.65 26.84 22.05
CA GLN A 463 -3.66 27.74 22.64
C GLN A 463 -3.62 29.11 21.95
N ASN A 464 -4.36 29.27 20.85
CA ASN A 464 -4.35 30.45 19.98
C ASN A 464 -2.92 30.82 19.52
N THR A 465 -2.16 29.84 19.13
CA THR A 465 -0.78 29.99 18.62
C THR A 465 -0.69 29.53 17.18
N THR A 466 0.19 30.17 16.43
CA THR A 466 0.48 29.77 15.03
C THR A 466 1.98 29.63 14.85
N THR A 467 2.40 28.57 14.24
CA THR A 467 3.79 28.35 13.82
C THR A 467 3.86 28.18 12.31
N GLN A 468 4.93 28.67 11.72
CA GLN A 468 5.21 28.56 10.30
C GLN A 468 6.62 28.00 10.11
N GLN A 469 6.76 27.11 9.15
CA GLN A 469 8.03 26.49 8.78
C GLN A 469 8.15 26.51 7.26
N ASN A 470 9.31 26.90 6.77
CA ASN A 470 9.66 26.88 5.36
C ASN A 470 10.85 25.96 5.19
N ASP A 471 10.70 24.95 4.32
CA ASP A 471 11.73 23.97 4.01
C ASP A 471 12.01 23.96 2.51
N ASN A 472 13.29 24.08 2.15
CA ASN A 472 13.74 23.91 0.79
C ASN A 472 14.67 22.69 0.72
N LYS A 473 14.43 21.80 -0.24
CA LYS A 473 15.21 20.57 -0.33
C LYS A 473 15.49 20.18 -1.77
N PHE A 474 16.73 19.78 -2.01
CA PHE A 474 17.13 19.09 -3.23
C PHE A 474 17.20 17.59 -2.98
N THR A 475 16.49 16.81 -3.78
CA THR A 475 16.53 15.35 -3.79
C THR A 475 16.99 14.87 -5.16
N TRP A 476 17.66 13.72 -5.19
CA TRP A 476 18.19 13.17 -6.42
C TRP A 476 18.24 11.65 -6.41
N ARG A 477 18.28 11.08 -7.59
CA ARG A 477 18.42 9.65 -7.82
C ARG A 477 19.32 9.41 -9.02
N THR A 478 20.16 8.37 -8.90
CA THR A 478 20.88 7.80 -10.04
C THR A 478 20.75 6.30 -10.03
N GLY A 479 20.76 5.68 -11.20
CA GLY A 479 20.70 4.23 -11.33
C GLY A 479 21.37 3.80 -12.61
N LEU A 480 22.15 2.73 -12.54
CA LEU A 480 22.82 2.10 -13.68
C LEU A 480 22.37 0.64 -13.76
N LEU A 481 21.96 0.22 -14.96
CA LEU A 481 21.52 -1.14 -15.23
C LEU A 481 22.17 -1.63 -16.53
N TYR A 482 22.45 -2.93 -16.60
CA TYR A 482 22.89 -3.59 -17.81
C TYR A 482 21.91 -4.71 -18.19
N ALA A 483 21.27 -4.60 -19.35
CA ALA A 483 20.27 -5.56 -19.83
C ALA A 483 20.92 -6.61 -20.76
N PHE A 484 21.06 -7.85 -20.27
CA PHE A 484 21.53 -8.97 -21.08
C PHE A 484 20.41 -9.50 -21.99
N ASP A 485 20.77 -10.05 -23.15
CA ASP A 485 19.81 -10.68 -24.06
C ASP A 485 19.09 -11.90 -23.47
N SER A 486 19.67 -12.49 -22.42
CA SER A 486 19.07 -13.58 -21.67
C SER A 486 17.88 -13.14 -20.80
N GLY A 487 17.54 -11.84 -20.76
CA GLY A 487 16.53 -11.28 -19.86
C GLY A 487 17.05 -10.99 -18.46
N LEU A 488 18.36 -11.08 -18.21
CA LEU A 488 18.96 -10.77 -16.92
C LEU A 488 19.39 -9.28 -16.89
N SER A 489 19.05 -8.56 -15.81
CA SER A 489 19.35 -7.14 -15.68
C SER A 489 19.85 -6.80 -14.27
N PRO A 490 21.17 -6.89 -13.99
CA PRO A 490 21.77 -6.36 -12.78
C PRO A 490 21.72 -4.83 -12.78
N TYR A 491 21.55 -4.24 -11.59
CA TYR A 491 21.56 -2.80 -11.42
C TYR A 491 22.12 -2.36 -10.07
N VAL A 492 22.52 -1.09 -10.02
CA VAL A 492 22.82 -0.37 -8.79
C VAL A 492 22.13 0.98 -8.85
N SER A 493 21.59 1.43 -7.72
CA SER A 493 20.99 2.75 -7.61
C SER A 493 21.27 3.41 -6.27
N TYR A 494 21.24 4.74 -6.30
CA TYR A 494 21.27 5.59 -5.12
C TYR A 494 20.14 6.60 -5.19
N SER A 495 19.41 6.79 -4.10
CA SER A 495 18.26 7.68 -4.04
C SER A 495 18.13 8.39 -2.71
N THR A 496 17.54 9.58 -2.73
CA THR A 496 17.28 10.38 -1.55
C THR A 496 15.79 10.72 -1.45
N SER A 497 15.29 10.88 -0.21
CA SER A 497 13.94 11.35 0.06
C SER A 497 13.92 12.45 1.10
N PHE A 498 12.82 13.15 1.14
CA PHE A 498 12.54 14.18 2.10
C PHE A 498 11.04 14.18 2.42
N GLU A 499 10.72 14.39 3.69
CA GLU A 499 9.34 14.50 4.16
C GLU A 499 9.29 15.61 5.22
N PRO A 500 8.50 16.71 5.03
CA PRO A 500 8.28 17.70 6.07
C PRO A 500 7.80 17.05 7.34
N ASN A 501 8.37 17.49 8.47
CA ASN A 501 7.95 16.98 9.77
C ASN A 501 6.73 17.76 10.26
N LEU A 502 5.57 17.13 10.14
CA LEU A 502 4.29 17.75 10.46
C LEU A 502 3.89 17.62 11.94
N GLN A 503 4.78 17.14 12.83
CA GLN A 503 4.50 16.97 14.25
C GLN A 503 4.53 18.33 14.98
N SER A 504 3.41 18.69 15.58
CA SER A 504 3.23 19.95 16.33
C SER A 504 3.48 19.79 17.84
N ASN A 505 3.23 18.60 18.40
CA ASN A 505 3.41 18.34 19.83
C ASN A 505 4.91 18.22 20.18
N ARG A 506 5.53 19.35 20.50
CA ARG A 506 6.93 19.50 20.91
C ARG A 506 7.05 20.35 22.16
N ALA A 507 8.24 20.41 22.76
CA ALA A 507 8.50 21.28 23.90
C ALA A 507 8.19 22.75 23.59
N ALA A 508 7.51 23.43 24.49
CA ALA A 508 7.17 24.84 24.33
C ALA A 508 8.42 25.71 24.09
N GLY A 509 8.33 26.65 23.15
CA GLY A 509 9.44 27.56 22.80
C GLY A 509 10.54 26.92 21.93
N THR A 510 10.43 25.63 21.53
CA THR A 510 11.38 25.02 20.59
C THR A 510 11.03 25.32 19.14
N ALA A 511 12.07 25.34 18.27
CA ALA A 511 11.87 25.48 16.83
C ALA A 511 11.05 24.29 16.27
N PRO A 512 10.35 24.46 15.14
CA PRO A 512 9.76 23.37 14.39
C PRO A 512 10.80 22.29 14.05
N PHE A 513 10.35 21.04 13.92
CA PHE A 513 11.24 19.94 13.62
C PHE A 513 11.79 20.06 12.20
N LYS A 514 13.04 19.70 12.03
CA LYS A 514 13.63 19.59 10.69
C LYS A 514 12.91 18.52 9.89
N PRO A 515 12.82 18.62 8.54
CA PRO A 515 12.32 17.56 7.71
C PRO A 515 13.05 16.24 7.94
N MET A 516 12.32 15.15 7.89
CA MET A 516 12.91 13.81 7.85
C MET A 516 13.58 13.60 6.49
N GLU A 517 14.78 13.04 6.47
CA GLU A 517 15.54 12.78 5.27
C GLU A 517 15.88 11.30 5.16
N GLY A 518 15.78 10.77 3.95
CA GLY A 518 16.12 9.38 3.64
C GLY A 518 17.24 9.30 2.59
N LYS A 519 18.11 8.29 2.74
CA LYS A 519 19.16 7.96 1.77
C LYS A 519 19.23 6.46 1.62
N GLN A 520 19.32 5.97 0.38
CA GLN A 520 19.39 4.53 0.11
C GLN A 520 20.41 4.23 -0.97
N THR A 521 21.17 3.17 -0.74
CA THR A 521 21.91 2.43 -1.77
C THR A 521 21.19 1.10 -2.00
N GLU A 522 20.95 0.75 -3.26
CA GLU A 522 20.32 -0.52 -3.64
C GLU A 522 21.14 -1.19 -4.75
N VAL A 523 21.41 -2.47 -4.59
CA VAL A 523 21.97 -3.34 -5.63
C VAL A 523 20.96 -4.42 -5.92
N GLY A 524 20.61 -4.63 -7.17
CA GLY A 524 19.57 -5.58 -7.52
C GLY A 524 19.84 -6.35 -8.80
N LEU A 525 19.00 -7.34 -9.00
CA LEU A 525 19.01 -8.21 -10.15
C LEU A 525 17.56 -8.45 -10.58
N LYS A 526 17.26 -8.22 -11.85
CA LYS A 526 15.98 -8.58 -12.44
C LYS A 526 16.19 -9.65 -13.48
N TYR A 527 15.21 -10.52 -13.62
CA TYR A 527 15.24 -11.61 -14.61
C TYR A 527 13.87 -11.81 -15.23
N GLN A 528 13.79 -11.57 -16.53
CA GLN A 528 12.60 -11.69 -17.35
C GLN A 528 12.93 -12.46 -18.62
N PRO A 529 12.96 -13.81 -18.55
CA PRO A 529 13.26 -14.65 -19.73
C PRO A 529 12.16 -14.60 -20.78
N THR A 530 10.92 -14.30 -20.36
CA THR A 530 9.73 -14.12 -21.19
C THR A 530 8.81 -13.08 -20.56
N ASP A 531 7.84 -12.55 -21.30
CA ASP A 531 6.85 -11.59 -20.77
C ASP A 531 5.94 -12.19 -19.69
N SER A 532 5.90 -13.51 -19.58
CA SER A 532 5.11 -14.24 -18.59
C SER A 532 5.87 -14.59 -17.30
N VAL A 533 7.13 -14.21 -17.16
CA VAL A 533 7.96 -14.49 -15.98
C VAL A 533 8.79 -13.26 -15.62
N LEU A 534 8.59 -12.72 -14.43
CA LEU A 534 9.42 -11.66 -13.86
C LEU A 534 9.88 -12.04 -12.46
N MET A 535 11.19 -12.03 -12.25
CA MET A 535 11.82 -12.22 -10.95
C MET A 535 12.67 -10.99 -10.62
N SER A 536 12.69 -10.59 -9.36
CA SER A 536 13.54 -9.53 -8.85
C SER A 536 14.22 -9.93 -7.54
N LEU A 537 15.46 -9.47 -7.36
CA LEU A 537 16.23 -9.54 -6.13
C LEU A 537 16.79 -8.15 -5.85
N ALA A 538 16.67 -7.66 -4.62
CA ALA A 538 17.26 -6.41 -4.19
C ALA A 538 17.94 -6.56 -2.83
N LEU A 539 19.11 -5.93 -2.70
CA LEU A 539 19.84 -5.71 -1.47
C LEU A 539 19.84 -4.21 -1.23
N TYR A 540 19.41 -3.77 -0.05
CA TYR A 540 19.32 -2.34 0.25
C TYR A 540 19.97 -1.99 1.59
N ASP A 541 20.48 -0.76 1.67
CA ASP A 541 20.91 -0.06 2.88
C ASP A 541 20.22 1.30 2.88
N LEU A 542 19.28 1.51 3.81
CA LEU A 542 18.41 2.66 3.89
C LEU A 542 18.56 3.33 5.26
N LYS A 543 18.82 4.64 5.27
CA LYS A 543 18.96 5.47 6.47
C LYS A 543 17.94 6.59 6.48
N GLN A 544 17.31 6.81 7.62
CA GLN A 544 16.42 7.95 7.86
C GLN A 544 16.95 8.76 9.05
N THR A 545 17.08 10.07 8.85
CA THR A 545 17.47 11.02 9.89
C THR A 545 16.35 12.01 10.21
N ASN A 546 16.50 12.74 11.31
CA ASN A 546 15.50 13.71 11.82
C ASN A 546 14.15 13.06 12.13
N VAL A 547 14.15 11.84 12.62
CA VAL A 547 12.91 11.11 12.98
C VAL A 547 12.31 11.73 14.23
N ALA A 548 11.04 12.17 14.15
CA ALA A 548 10.30 12.60 15.32
C ALA A 548 9.87 11.39 16.16
N THR A 549 10.39 11.30 17.39
CA THR A 549 10.12 10.20 18.31
C THR A 549 9.37 10.70 19.52
N TYR A 550 8.23 10.07 19.85
CA TYR A 550 7.44 10.42 21.04
C TYR A 550 8.14 9.99 22.32
N ASN A 551 8.48 10.95 23.16
CA ASN A 551 9.02 10.69 24.50
C ASN A 551 7.86 10.64 25.50
N SER A 552 7.49 9.45 25.95
CA SER A 552 6.36 9.24 26.87
C SER A 552 6.61 9.82 28.27
N THR A 553 7.87 10.03 28.66
CA THR A 553 8.23 10.64 29.95
C THR A 553 8.00 12.15 29.92
N LEU A 554 8.30 12.78 28.79
CA LEU A 554 8.16 14.23 28.61
C LEU A 554 6.79 14.61 28.04
N GLY A 555 6.06 13.68 27.43
CA GLY A 555 4.73 13.90 26.87
C GLY A 555 4.70 14.62 25.54
N TYR A 556 5.84 14.77 24.85
CA TYR A 556 5.96 15.41 23.53
C TYR A 556 6.95 14.67 22.63
N PHE A 557 6.98 15.07 21.34
CA PHE A 557 7.95 14.56 20.38
C PHE A 557 9.29 15.28 20.47
N GLU A 558 10.36 14.55 20.20
CA GLU A 558 11.72 15.05 20.05
C GLU A 558 12.25 14.68 18.66
N ASN A 559 13.03 15.58 18.06
CA ASN A 559 13.60 15.39 16.73
C ASN A 559 15.09 15.07 16.83
N ALA A 560 15.43 13.81 17.03
CA ALA A 560 16.83 13.41 17.12
C ALA A 560 17.06 11.94 16.72
N GLY A 561 16.07 11.30 16.09
CA GLY A 561 16.19 9.89 15.73
C GLY A 561 16.92 9.69 14.41
N GLU A 562 17.76 8.66 14.38
CA GLU A 562 18.26 8.03 13.15
C GLU A 562 17.88 6.55 13.17
N VAL A 563 17.25 6.10 12.08
CA VAL A 563 16.87 4.70 11.85
C VAL A 563 17.59 4.19 10.62
N GLU A 564 18.30 3.08 10.75
CA GLU A 564 18.88 2.34 9.65
C GLU A 564 18.07 1.07 9.39
N SER A 565 17.84 0.74 8.11
CA SER A 565 17.18 -0.51 7.70
C SER A 565 17.96 -1.12 6.54
N LYS A 566 18.44 -2.34 6.73
CA LYS A 566 19.14 -3.14 5.72
C LYS A 566 18.34 -4.39 5.43
N GLY A 567 18.39 -4.86 4.19
CA GLY A 567 17.64 -6.06 3.90
C GLY A 567 17.87 -6.67 2.54
N VAL A 568 17.18 -7.79 2.36
CA VAL A 568 17.13 -8.58 1.13
C VAL A 568 15.66 -8.79 0.78
N GLU A 569 15.31 -8.51 -0.46
CA GLU A 569 13.97 -8.72 -1.00
C GLU A 569 14.09 -9.54 -2.28
N THR A 570 13.25 -10.55 -2.42
CA THR A 570 13.07 -11.25 -3.70
C THR A 570 11.59 -11.44 -3.98
N GLU A 571 11.22 -11.34 -5.25
CA GLU A 571 9.84 -11.46 -5.71
C GLU A 571 9.81 -12.15 -7.06
N LEU A 572 8.84 -13.05 -7.25
CA LEU A 572 8.59 -13.80 -8.47
C LEU A 572 7.12 -13.67 -8.84
N HIS A 573 6.86 -13.29 -10.08
CA HIS A 573 5.58 -13.41 -10.76
C HIS A 573 5.77 -14.26 -12.01
N ALA A 574 4.98 -15.31 -12.17
CA ALA A 574 5.08 -16.19 -13.32
C ALA A 574 3.72 -16.74 -13.75
N THR A 575 3.49 -16.78 -15.06
CA THR A 575 2.43 -17.55 -15.69
C THR A 575 3.08 -18.61 -16.58
N LEU A 576 3.02 -19.88 -16.15
CA LEU A 576 3.68 -21.00 -16.81
C LEU A 576 2.65 -21.78 -17.62
N ALA A 577 3.01 -22.13 -18.87
CA ALA A 577 2.17 -22.92 -19.78
C ALA A 577 0.72 -22.38 -19.91
N ASN A 578 0.51 -21.06 -19.70
CA ASN A 578 -0.77 -20.33 -19.74
C ASN A 578 -1.85 -20.78 -18.75
N ASN A 579 -1.55 -21.69 -17.84
CA ASN A 579 -2.53 -22.23 -16.90
C ASN A 579 -2.02 -22.41 -15.46
N VAL A 580 -0.73 -22.17 -15.19
CA VAL A 580 -0.16 -22.14 -13.84
C VAL A 580 0.28 -20.72 -13.53
N ASN A 581 -0.31 -20.08 -12.53
CA ASN A 581 0.17 -18.81 -12.02
C ASN A 581 0.90 -19.01 -10.69
N LEU A 582 2.03 -18.33 -10.54
CA LEU A 582 2.85 -18.37 -9.34
C LEU A 582 3.25 -16.96 -8.93
N ILE A 583 3.04 -16.64 -7.66
CA ILE A 583 3.55 -15.44 -7.00
C ILE A 583 4.33 -15.92 -5.78
N ALA A 584 5.54 -15.44 -5.60
CA ALA A 584 6.32 -15.76 -4.42
C ALA A 584 7.15 -14.53 -4.00
N SER A 585 7.31 -14.33 -2.71
CA SER A 585 8.16 -13.28 -2.16
C SER A 585 8.88 -13.73 -0.90
N TYR A 586 10.05 -13.16 -0.69
CA TYR A 586 10.77 -13.26 0.57
C TYR A 586 11.38 -11.92 0.91
N THR A 587 11.36 -11.57 2.20
CA THR A 587 11.91 -10.35 2.75
C THR A 587 12.70 -10.65 4.01
N TYR A 588 13.92 -10.18 4.07
CA TYR A 588 14.69 -10.04 5.30
C TYR A 588 14.88 -8.57 5.58
N THR A 589 14.56 -8.13 6.80
CA THR A 589 14.72 -6.74 7.25
C THR A 589 15.45 -6.72 8.59
N ASP A 590 16.58 -6.03 8.62
CA ASP A 590 17.33 -5.69 9.82
C ASP A 590 17.25 -4.17 10.02
N ALA A 591 16.44 -3.75 10.99
CA ALA A 591 16.19 -2.34 11.28
C ALA A 591 16.64 -2.00 12.69
N GLU A 592 17.32 -0.86 12.85
CA GLU A 592 17.91 -0.42 14.13
C GLU A 592 17.71 1.09 14.34
N ASN A 593 17.38 1.48 15.57
CA ASN A 593 17.49 2.86 16.03
C ASN A 593 18.96 3.18 16.30
N VAL A 594 19.66 3.79 15.35
CA VAL A 594 21.09 4.10 15.46
C VAL A 594 21.31 5.23 16.46
N SER A 595 20.41 6.21 16.49
CA SER A 595 20.40 7.32 17.41
C SER A 595 18.98 7.66 17.84
N THR A 596 18.80 7.97 19.12
CA THR A 596 17.48 8.33 19.67
C THR A 596 17.64 9.07 21.00
N THR A 597 16.71 9.99 21.30
CA THR A 597 16.62 10.67 22.61
C THR A 597 15.86 9.84 23.64
N VAL A 598 15.14 8.79 23.21
CA VAL A 598 14.37 7.93 24.12
C VAL A 598 15.29 6.90 24.79
N ALA A 599 15.51 7.06 26.09
CA ALA A 599 16.43 6.23 26.87
C ALA A 599 16.12 4.72 26.73
N GLY A 600 17.16 3.94 26.41
CA GLY A 600 17.10 2.47 26.30
C GLY A 600 16.52 1.95 24.98
N THR A 601 16.42 2.80 23.95
CA THR A 601 15.98 2.39 22.62
C THR A 601 17.07 2.49 21.53
N GLU A 602 18.23 3.05 21.86
CA GLU A 602 19.40 3.04 20.97
C GLU A 602 19.95 1.61 20.80
N GLY A 603 20.33 1.24 19.58
CA GLY A 603 20.74 -0.11 19.23
C GLY A 603 19.59 -1.13 19.25
N LYS A 604 18.33 -0.69 19.31
CA LYS A 604 17.14 -1.55 19.34
C LYS A 604 16.39 -1.54 18.03
N THR A 605 15.84 -2.70 17.68
CA THR A 605 14.94 -2.81 16.52
C THR A 605 13.64 -2.07 16.83
N PRO A 606 13.15 -1.18 15.96
CA PRO A 606 11.82 -0.58 16.08
C PRO A 606 10.73 -1.66 16.20
N ALA A 607 9.73 -1.42 17.06
CA ALA A 607 8.65 -2.37 17.28
C ALA A 607 7.85 -2.65 15.99
N ARG A 608 7.22 -3.80 15.89
CA ARG A 608 6.35 -4.24 14.77
C ARG A 608 7.08 -4.61 13.48
N ILE A 609 8.38 -4.70 13.44
CA ILE A 609 9.12 -5.07 12.24
C ILE A 609 9.49 -6.56 12.32
N PRO A 610 8.87 -7.45 11.51
CA PRO A 610 9.30 -8.83 11.39
C PRO A 610 10.65 -8.90 10.67
N ALA A 611 11.62 -9.62 11.23
CA ALA A 611 12.92 -9.79 10.57
C ALA A 611 12.83 -10.62 9.29
N HIS A 612 11.91 -11.56 9.22
CA HIS A 612 11.71 -12.44 8.06
C HIS A 612 10.23 -12.50 7.70
N MET A 613 9.93 -12.36 6.44
CA MET A 613 8.61 -12.62 5.87
C MET A 613 8.77 -13.42 4.58
N ALA A 614 7.86 -14.36 4.33
CA ALA A 614 7.82 -15.12 3.09
C ALA A 614 6.37 -15.37 2.69
N SER A 615 6.10 -15.34 1.40
CA SER A 615 4.79 -15.71 0.89
C SER A 615 4.91 -16.43 -0.44
N ALA A 616 3.98 -17.34 -0.71
CA ALA A 616 3.84 -17.98 -2.00
C ALA A 616 2.37 -18.27 -2.27
N PHE A 617 1.92 -18.00 -3.49
CA PHE A 617 0.59 -18.35 -3.98
C PHE A 617 0.75 -18.99 -5.35
N ALA A 618 0.10 -20.14 -5.54
CA ALA A 618 0.07 -20.83 -6.82
C ALA A 618 -1.37 -21.17 -7.19
N SER A 619 -1.72 -21.02 -8.47
CA SER A 619 -3.01 -21.47 -8.99
C SER A 619 -2.83 -22.25 -10.29
N TYR A 620 -3.72 -23.22 -10.51
CA TYR A 620 -3.75 -24.06 -11.70
C TYR A 620 -5.14 -24.10 -12.30
N THR A 621 -5.25 -23.76 -13.57
CA THR A 621 -6.51 -23.86 -14.33
C THR A 621 -6.51 -25.13 -15.17
N LEU A 622 -7.53 -25.96 -14.99
CA LEU A 622 -7.70 -27.19 -15.75
C LEU A 622 -8.03 -26.88 -17.22
N PRO A 623 -7.13 -27.22 -18.18
CA PRO A 623 -7.30 -26.85 -19.58
C PRO A 623 -8.28 -27.75 -20.34
N GLY A 624 -8.63 -28.95 -19.79
CA GLY A 624 -9.47 -29.95 -20.44
C GLY A 624 -10.18 -30.86 -19.46
N GLY A 625 -10.94 -31.84 -20.03
CA GLY A 625 -11.72 -32.82 -19.25
C GLY A 625 -13.03 -32.27 -18.69
N PRO A 626 -13.70 -33.06 -17.81
CA PRO A 626 -15.03 -32.70 -17.27
C PRO A 626 -15.04 -31.44 -16.40
N LEU A 627 -13.88 -31.07 -15.83
CA LEU A 627 -13.69 -29.89 -14.98
C LEU A 627 -12.89 -28.79 -15.69
N ARG A 628 -12.91 -28.76 -17.02
CA ARG A 628 -12.28 -27.67 -17.79
C ARG A 628 -12.75 -26.31 -17.28
N GLY A 629 -11.83 -25.37 -17.12
CA GLY A 629 -12.14 -24.02 -16.62
C GLY A 629 -12.20 -23.90 -15.09
N LEU A 630 -12.00 -25.03 -14.36
CA LEU A 630 -11.82 -24.97 -12.91
C LEU A 630 -10.38 -24.54 -12.61
N THR A 631 -10.24 -23.49 -11.79
CA THR A 631 -8.98 -23.02 -11.24
C THR A 631 -8.94 -23.31 -9.75
N ALA A 632 -7.91 -23.99 -9.28
CA ALA A 632 -7.63 -24.17 -7.87
C ALA A 632 -6.35 -23.41 -7.51
N GLY A 633 -6.36 -22.72 -6.38
CA GLY A 633 -5.22 -21.97 -5.88
C GLY A 633 -4.97 -22.22 -4.39
N ALA A 634 -3.71 -22.16 -3.99
CA ALA A 634 -3.29 -22.26 -2.61
C ALA A 634 -2.17 -21.25 -2.31
N GLY A 635 -2.19 -20.70 -1.11
CA GLY A 635 -1.21 -19.74 -0.64
C GLY A 635 -0.69 -20.07 0.74
N VAL A 636 0.55 -19.65 1.01
CA VAL A 636 1.17 -19.67 2.33
C VAL A 636 1.82 -18.32 2.58
N ARG A 637 1.67 -17.82 3.81
CA ARG A 637 2.29 -16.58 4.29
C ARG A 637 2.96 -16.84 5.63
N TYR A 638 4.26 -16.64 5.70
CA TYR A 638 5.04 -16.68 6.93
C TYR A 638 5.36 -15.26 7.37
N ILE A 639 5.00 -14.91 8.60
CA ILE A 639 5.37 -13.67 9.26
C ILE A 639 6.26 -14.04 10.43
N GLY A 640 7.51 -13.61 10.40
CA GLY A 640 8.49 -13.89 11.42
C GLY A 640 8.22 -13.16 12.73
N THR A 641 9.04 -13.43 13.74
CA THR A 641 8.96 -12.74 15.03
C THR A 641 9.27 -11.25 14.88
N SER A 642 8.57 -10.42 15.65
CA SER A 642 8.87 -8.99 15.79
C SER A 642 8.96 -8.59 17.24
N TYR A 643 9.62 -7.46 17.54
CA TYR A 643 9.58 -6.91 18.88
C TYR A 643 8.26 -6.19 19.14
N GLY A 644 7.73 -6.36 20.36
CA GLY A 644 6.45 -5.81 20.76
C GLY A 644 6.53 -4.42 21.40
N ASP A 645 7.74 -3.93 21.68
CA ASP A 645 7.99 -2.60 22.24
C ASP A 645 9.32 -2.03 21.76
N ALA A 646 9.50 -0.72 21.92
CA ALA A 646 10.69 -0.01 21.47
C ALA A 646 11.97 -0.39 22.24
N LYS A 647 11.86 -0.95 23.45
CA LYS A 647 13.00 -1.41 24.27
C LYS A 647 13.36 -2.85 24.03
N ASN A 648 12.64 -3.55 23.15
CA ASN A 648 12.81 -4.96 22.82
C ASN A 648 12.67 -5.90 24.04
N THR A 649 11.77 -5.58 24.98
CA THR A 649 11.57 -6.36 26.22
C THR A 649 10.79 -7.65 25.98
N PHE A 650 9.99 -7.72 24.91
CA PHE A 650 9.26 -8.93 24.53
C PHE A 650 9.10 -9.06 23.01
N LYS A 651 8.79 -10.26 22.55
CA LYS A 651 8.59 -10.57 21.13
C LYS A 651 7.15 -11.04 20.88
N VAL A 652 6.62 -10.67 19.73
CA VAL A 652 5.43 -11.25 19.12
C VAL A 652 5.89 -12.51 18.38
N PRO A 653 5.28 -13.69 18.60
CA PRO A 653 5.64 -14.92 17.94
C PRO A 653 5.42 -14.90 16.43
N SER A 654 6.16 -15.72 15.69
CA SER A 654 5.92 -15.93 14.25
C SER A 654 4.63 -16.70 14.01
N VAL A 655 4.11 -16.57 12.78
CA VAL A 655 2.89 -17.25 12.34
C VAL A 655 3.01 -17.71 10.89
N ASP A 656 2.47 -18.90 10.61
CA ASP A 656 2.20 -19.43 9.28
C ASP A 656 0.70 -19.36 9.03
N LEU A 657 0.30 -18.76 7.90
CA LEU A 657 -1.08 -18.63 7.45
C LEU A 657 -1.23 -19.31 6.10
N TYR A 658 -2.33 -20.03 5.91
CA TYR A 658 -2.63 -20.72 4.66
C TYR A 658 -3.89 -20.15 4.05
N ASP A 659 -3.86 -19.93 2.74
CA ASP A 659 -4.97 -19.39 1.97
C ASP A 659 -5.34 -20.38 0.86
N ALA A 660 -6.63 -20.40 0.45
CA ALA A 660 -7.11 -21.25 -0.62
C ALA A 660 -8.10 -20.50 -1.53
N MET A 661 -8.09 -20.83 -2.80
CA MET A 661 -9.01 -20.28 -3.80
C MET A 661 -9.52 -21.38 -4.71
N LEU A 662 -10.80 -21.35 -5.04
CA LEU A 662 -11.40 -22.16 -6.07
C LEU A 662 -12.25 -21.26 -6.97
N ARG A 663 -12.00 -21.27 -8.28
CA ARG A 663 -12.77 -20.49 -9.26
C ARG A 663 -13.21 -21.39 -10.39
N TYR A 664 -14.45 -21.27 -10.81
CA TYR A 664 -14.98 -22.01 -11.94
C TYR A 664 -15.57 -21.08 -13.00
N ASP A 665 -15.00 -21.10 -14.20
CA ASP A 665 -15.58 -20.46 -15.37
C ASP A 665 -16.71 -21.33 -15.91
N LEU A 666 -17.95 -20.89 -15.70
CA LEU A 666 -19.15 -21.63 -16.08
C LEU A 666 -19.35 -21.71 -17.61
N GLY A 667 -18.75 -20.79 -18.36
CA GLY A 667 -18.72 -20.83 -19.83
C GLY A 667 -18.00 -22.08 -20.37
N ALA A 668 -17.08 -22.64 -19.60
CA ALA A 668 -16.41 -23.90 -19.93
C ALA A 668 -17.33 -25.12 -19.80
N LEU A 669 -18.36 -25.06 -18.95
CA LEU A 669 -19.41 -26.10 -18.81
C LEU A 669 -20.48 -25.97 -19.90
N ASN A 670 -20.96 -24.75 -20.10
CA ASN A 670 -22.04 -24.47 -21.06
C ASN A 670 -21.79 -23.09 -21.69
N GLY A 671 -21.70 -23.07 -23.03
CA GLY A 671 -21.49 -21.83 -23.77
C GLY A 671 -22.55 -20.74 -23.51
N GLN A 672 -23.76 -21.11 -23.06
CA GLN A 672 -24.80 -20.15 -22.67
C GLN A 672 -24.46 -19.39 -21.36
N LEU A 673 -23.53 -19.94 -20.55
CA LEU A 673 -23.04 -19.32 -19.33
C LEU A 673 -21.69 -18.61 -19.53
N LYS A 674 -21.31 -18.32 -20.79
CA LYS A 674 -20.10 -17.61 -21.11
C LYS A 674 -20.07 -16.26 -20.33
N GLY A 675 -18.96 -15.98 -19.68
CA GLY A 675 -18.77 -14.79 -18.85
C GLY A 675 -19.19 -14.97 -17.38
N ALA A 676 -19.96 -16.02 -17.06
CA ALA A 676 -20.31 -16.30 -15.67
C ALA A 676 -19.20 -17.10 -14.96
N ALA A 677 -18.86 -16.72 -13.75
CA ALA A 677 -17.91 -17.45 -12.91
C ALA A 677 -18.37 -17.52 -11.46
N LEU A 678 -18.00 -18.62 -10.80
CA LEU A 678 -18.11 -18.79 -9.35
C LEU A 678 -16.71 -18.78 -8.76
N GLN A 679 -16.51 -18.12 -7.65
CA GLN A 679 -15.24 -18.11 -6.94
C GLN A 679 -15.47 -18.25 -5.42
N MET A 680 -14.63 -19.02 -4.77
CA MET A 680 -14.57 -19.16 -3.32
C MET A 680 -13.15 -18.90 -2.85
N ASN A 681 -12.98 -18.02 -1.86
CA ASN A 681 -11.70 -17.77 -1.22
C ASN A 681 -11.80 -18.07 0.28
N VAL A 682 -10.72 -18.64 0.81
CA VAL A 682 -10.57 -18.87 2.25
C VAL A 682 -9.20 -18.33 2.65
N ASN A 683 -9.17 -17.28 3.45
CA ASN A 683 -7.92 -16.78 4.04
C ASN A 683 -7.80 -17.27 5.48
N ASN A 684 -6.57 -17.54 5.94
CA ASN A 684 -6.30 -18.18 7.22
C ASN A 684 -7.11 -19.48 7.40
N LEU A 685 -6.93 -20.40 6.46
CA LEU A 685 -7.69 -21.67 6.35
C LEU A 685 -7.73 -22.46 7.66
N ALA A 686 -6.63 -22.45 8.43
CA ALA A 686 -6.52 -23.16 9.70
C ALA A 686 -7.17 -22.40 10.88
N ASP A 687 -7.77 -21.23 10.65
CA ASP A 687 -8.32 -20.34 11.70
C ASP A 687 -7.35 -20.08 12.84
N LYS A 688 -6.09 -19.83 12.48
CA LYS A 688 -5.04 -19.62 13.47
C LYS A 688 -5.28 -18.32 14.24
N LYS A 689 -5.38 -18.42 15.57
CA LYS A 689 -5.40 -17.27 16.48
C LYS A 689 -3.96 -16.82 16.70
N TYR A 690 -3.65 -15.57 16.39
CA TYR A 690 -2.31 -15.01 16.55
C TYR A 690 -2.38 -13.51 16.84
N VAL A 691 -1.31 -12.98 17.41
CA VAL A 691 -1.11 -11.53 17.51
C VAL A 691 -0.31 -11.08 16.30
N SER A 692 -0.86 -10.17 15.53
CA SER A 692 -0.21 -9.66 14.30
C SER A 692 0.98 -8.77 14.64
N ALA A 693 0.80 -7.82 15.55
CA ALA A 693 1.88 -6.97 16.04
C ALA A 693 1.51 -6.32 17.38
N CYS A 694 2.54 -5.84 18.10
CA CYS A 694 2.41 -4.92 19.22
C CYS A 694 3.29 -3.69 18.98
N ALA A 695 2.80 -2.51 19.35
CA ALA A 695 3.57 -1.26 19.33
C ALA A 695 4.17 -0.92 20.68
N SER A 696 3.57 -1.44 21.75
CA SER A 696 3.95 -1.36 23.15
C SER A 696 3.20 -2.44 23.92
N ASP A 697 3.45 -2.56 25.22
CA ASP A 697 2.70 -3.44 26.13
C ASP A 697 1.22 -3.05 26.31
N THR A 698 0.81 -1.87 25.82
CA THR A 698 -0.59 -1.39 25.81
C THR A 698 -1.21 -1.33 24.41
N ALA A 699 -0.54 -1.82 23.38
CA ALA A 699 -1.01 -1.68 22.00
C ALA A 699 -0.67 -2.92 21.16
N CYS A 700 -1.29 -4.05 21.48
CA CYS A 700 -1.25 -5.28 20.70
C CYS A 700 -2.52 -5.45 19.86
N PHE A 701 -2.44 -6.18 18.75
CA PHE A 701 -3.53 -6.42 17.82
C PHE A 701 -3.56 -7.90 17.45
N TYR A 702 -4.74 -8.53 17.57
CA TYR A 702 -4.95 -9.84 16.98
C TYR A 702 -4.96 -9.74 15.45
N GLY A 703 -4.37 -10.72 14.80
CA GLY A 703 -4.47 -10.91 13.36
C GLY A 703 -5.86 -11.37 12.95
N VAL A 704 -6.17 -11.23 11.67
CA VAL A 704 -7.47 -11.61 11.11
C VAL A 704 -7.65 -13.13 11.18
N GLY A 705 -8.79 -13.59 11.68
CA GLY A 705 -9.19 -14.97 11.70
C GLY A 705 -9.55 -15.51 10.31
N ARG A 706 -10.14 -16.71 10.26
CA ARG A 706 -10.55 -17.29 8.98
C ARG A 706 -11.67 -16.48 8.34
N THR A 707 -11.40 -15.98 7.13
CA THR A 707 -12.42 -15.39 6.26
C THR A 707 -12.77 -16.34 5.13
N VAL A 708 -14.06 -16.54 4.89
CA VAL A 708 -14.58 -17.35 3.79
C VAL A 708 -15.49 -16.45 2.96
N THR A 709 -15.24 -16.36 1.68
CA THR A 709 -16.03 -15.57 0.73
C THR A 709 -16.44 -16.41 -0.45
N ALA A 710 -17.62 -16.16 -0.96
CA ALA A 710 -18.16 -16.74 -2.18
C ALA A 710 -18.62 -15.61 -3.10
N THR A 711 -18.19 -15.67 -4.35
CA THR A 711 -18.44 -14.63 -5.36
C THR A 711 -19.08 -15.26 -6.58
N VAL A 712 -20.15 -14.64 -7.06
CA VAL A 712 -20.71 -14.88 -8.39
C VAL A 712 -20.42 -13.65 -9.23
N SER A 713 -19.83 -13.82 -10.39
CA SER A 713 -19.58 -12.72 -11.33
C SER A 713 -20.09 -13.06 -12.72
N TYR A 714 -20.49 -12.03 -13.45
CA TYR A 714 -20.86 -12.14 -14.85
C TYR A 714 -20.23 -10.98 -15.62
N ALA A 715 -19.51 -11.34 -16.69
CA ALA A 715 -18.87 -10.38 -17.60
C ALA A 715 -19.37 -10.63 -19.03
N TRP A 716 -19.64 -9.54 -19.80
CA TRP A 716 -20.16 -9.60 -21.18
C TRP A 716 -19.51 -8.63 -22.13
#